data_edba95305bd30cd74d2672a557ebf88b
#
_entry.id   edba95305bd30cd74d2672a557ebf88b
#
_cell.length_a   1.000
_cell.length_b   1.000
_cell.length_c   1.000
_cell.angle_alpha   90.00
_cell.angle_beta   90.00
_cell.angle_gamma   90.00
#
_symmetry.space_group_name_H-M   'P 1'
#
loop_
_entity.id
_entity.type
_entity.pdbx_description
1 polymer ?
#
loop_
_entity_poly.entity_id
_entity_poly.type
_entity_poly.pdbx_seq_one_letter_code
_entity_poly.pdbx_strand_id
1 'polypeptide(L)'
;MSHADPIVGREKSRRPTFIRRLLQTVPLLFIALRMSAQQDPSALTVERIFASEDFSTEWFGPARWLDDSSYTTLDSSKTTSSGKDIVRYDAPSGRSTVLVSAASLVPPGTSTPLAIQGYQWSPDRKLLLVFTNSRRVWRQNTRGDYWVLNLETKQLRKLGGNSLPSTLMFAKFSPDSKRVAYVRENNLYVEDLTNGQITPLTSDGSRTTINGTFDWVYEEELDLRDGFRWSPDGRTIAYWQLDASGVKDYVLINDTDSLYSYTKPVQYPKAGSQNSAARVGVVAAKGGPTKWIAVPGDPRNNYIARMDWAANSEEVVLQHLNRLQNTNEVMLGDARTGVARTILTERDSTWVDVSSDLRWLKGGTGFTWVSERDGWRHLYTIPRSGGSAQLVTPGRFDVGGFFFQGAIVALDTTAGWVYYSASPDDATRTFLYRSRLSGPTRVERITPANQPGSHDYSVAPGAHWAFHTYSSFGVPPVTELVRLPSHQVVRTLQDNSTLRARVAVLKRGPSKFFRVAVGGNTDVDAWMMLPPSFDSTKKYPVLFYVYGEPADMTVKDAWEGELYLWHLLLTQQGYIVMTVDNRGTAAPRGRAWRKIVYGEVGVVSSADQAVAARSIGRMSYVDSTRMGVWGWSGGGSTTLNLLFRSPEVYKMGIAVAPVSDQRYYDTIYQERYMGLPSVNVDGYRRGSPVTFAKNLKADLLIVHGSGDDNVHYQNTEAVVNALIAANKPFNMMVYPNRTHCICEGETTSLHLFTLLTRYINEHLRAH
;
A
#
# COMPACT_ATOMS: atom_id res chain seq x y z
N MET A 1 3.46 -0.63 -6.61
CA MET A 1 3.31 -1.81 -5.74
C MET A 1 1.93 -1.76 -5.14
N SER A 2 1.07 -2.69 -5.51
CA SER A 2 -0.26 -2.75 -4.93
C SER A 2 -0.11 -3.32 -3.52
N HIS A 3 -0.01 -2.43 -2.54
CA HIS A 3 -0.33 -2.84 -1.19
C HIS A 3 -1.81 -3.24 -1.19
N ALA A 4 -2.10 -4.45 -0.76
CA ALA A 4 -3.41 -4.71 -0.21
C ALA A 4 -3.53 -3.76 0.98
N ASP A 5 -4.13 -2.58 0.76
CA ASP A 5 -4.47 -1.69 1.86
C ASP A 5 -5.26 -2.50 2.88
N PRO A 6 -4.98 -2.37 4.17
CA PRO A 6 -5.88 -2.87 5.20
C PRO A 6 -7.25 -2.24 4.88
N ILE A 7 -8.25 -3.08 4.73
CA ILE A 7 -9.61 -2.77 4.32
C ILE A 7 -10.05 -1.46 4.98
N VAL A 8 -10.15 -0.41 4.19
CA VAL A 8 -10.57 0.93 4.64
C VAL A 8 -11.98 0.81 5.21
N GLY A 9 -12.18 1.29 6.44
CA GLY A 9 -13.43 1.21 7.17
C GLY A 9 -14.64 1.61 6.33
N ARG A 10 -15.66 0.75 6.33
CA ARG A 10 -16.92 0.95 5.63
C ARG A 10 -17.64 2.19 6.16
N GLU A 11 -17.75 3.22 5.34
CA GLU A 11 -18.68 4.32 5.58
C GLU A 11 -20.13 3.84 5.30
N LYS A 12 -20.93 3.67 6.36
CA LYS A 12 -22.36 3.35 6.22
C LYS A 12 -23.16 4.62 5.93
N SER A 13 -23.77 4.70 4.75
CA SER A 13 -24.79 5.71 4.45
C SER A 13 -26.07 5.42 5.27
N ARG A 14 -26.45 6.35 6.14
CA ARG A 14 -27.72 6.31 6.88
C ARG A 14 -28.87 6.71 5.97
N ARG A 15 -29.88 5.84 5.83
CA ARG A 15 -31.17 6.17 5.20
C ARG A 15 -32.07 6.94 6.18
N PRO A 16 -32.87 7.91 5.71
CA PRO A 16 -33.85 8.60 6.55
C PRO A 16 -35.07 7.74 6.85
N THR A 17 -35.49 7.77 8.10
CA THR A 17 -36.66 7.09 8.64
C THR A 17 -37.94 7.82 8.22
N PHE A 18 -38.82 7.18 7.45
CA PHE A 18 -40.18 7.64 7.20
C PHE A 18 -41.13 7.11 8.29
N ILE A 19 -41.74 8.04 9.04
CA ILE A 19 -42.81 7.77 9.98
C ILE A 19 -44.10 7.56 9.20
N ARG A 20 -44.77 6.39 9.36
CA ARG A 20 -46.19 6.19 9.01
C ARG A 20 -46.96 5.67 10.22
N ARG A 21 -48.04 6.40 10.54
CA ARG A 21 -48.98 6.11 11.64
C ARG A 21 -49.92 4.96 11.35
N LEU A 22 -50.16 4.24 12.41
CA LEU A 22 -51.31 3.44 12.85
C LEU A 22 -52.43 3.01 11.88
N LEU A 23 -52.68 1.70 11.89
CA LEU A 23 -54.02 1.13 12.06
C LEU A 23 -53.92 -0.22 12.78
N GLN A 24 -54.70 -0.34 13.88
CA GLN A 24 -54.77 -1.52 14.74
C GLN A 24 -55.64 -2.60 14.08
N THR A 25 -55.11 -3.80 13.97
CA THR A 25 -55.91 -5.06 14.01
C THR A 25 -55.05 -6.15 14.64
N VAL A 26 -55.56 -6.74 15.71
CA VAL A 26 -54.97 -7.87 16.44
C VAL A 26 -55.14 -9.13 15.63
N PRO A 27 -54.14 -9.91 15.39
CA PRO A 27 -54.27 -11.36 15.38
C PRO A 27 -53.22 -12.06 16.27
N LEU A 28 -53.70 -13.10 16.89
CA LEU A 28 -53.07 -14.10 17.74
C LEU A 28 -51.57 -14.32 17.53
N LEU A 29 -50.88 -14.17 18.64
CA LEU A 29 -49.44 -14.40 18.85
C LEU A 29 -49.16 -15.94 18.70
N PHE A 30 -48.62 -16.35 17.58
CA PHE A 30 -47.69 -17.48 17.55
C PHE A 30 -46.29 -16.91 17.79
N ILE A 31 -45.88 -16.84 19.03
CA ILE A 31 -44.48 -16.64 19.41
C ILE A 31 -43.75 -17.96 19.04
N ALA A 32 -43.26 -18.02 17.83
CA ALA A 32 -42.15 -18.91 17.51
C ALA A 32 -40.92 -18.29 18.22
N LEU A 33 -40.63 -18.75 19.44
CA LEU A 33 -39.31 -18.64 20.03
C LEU A 33 -38.34 -19.32 19.06
N ARG A 34 -37.77 -18.54 18.14
CA ARG A 34 -36.47 -18.89 17.59
C ARG A 34 -35.50 -18.77 18.76
N MET A 35 -35.25 -19.88 19.43
CA MET A 35 -34.01 -20.02 20.19
C MET A 35 -32.91 -19.78 19.17
N SER A 36 -32.38 -18.55 19.08
CA SER A 36 -31.06 -18.32 18.53
C SER A 36 -30.13 -19.16 19.40
N ALA A 37 -29.73 -20.32 18.88
CA ALA A 37 -28.64 -21.06 19.51
C ALA A 37 -27.54 -20.06 19.73
N GLN A 38 -27.18 -19.83 21.00
CA GLN A 38 -26.14 -18.90 21.39
C GLN A 38 -24.89 -19.38 20.64
N GLN A 39 -24.48 -18.64 19.61
CA GLN A 39 -23.31 -19.02 18.81
C GLN A 39 -22.12 -19.17 19.76
N ASP A 40 -21.42 -20.28 19.68
CA ASP A 40 -20.20 -20.52 20.46
C ASP A 40 -19.20 -19.36 20.17
N PRO A 41 -18.92 -18.47 21.14
CA PRO A 41 -18.07 -17.32 20.92
C PRO A 41 -16.65 -17.69 20.51
N SER A 42 -16.25 -18.94 20.75
CA SER A 42 -14.92 -19.45 20.41
C SER A 42 -14.83 -19.98 18.97
N ALA A 43 -15.95 -20.17 18.27
CA ALA A 43 -16.00 -20.63 16.91
C ALA A 43 -16.08 -19.45 15.92
N LEU A 44 -15.33 -19.53 14.83
CA LEU A 44 -15.40 -18.59 13.71
C LEU A 44 -16.39 -19.08 12.64
N THR A 45 -17.01 -18.12 11.96
CA THR A 45 -17.74 -18.32 10.71
C THR A 45 -17.33 -17.22 9.71
N VAL A 46 -17.55 -17.47 8.43
CA VAL A 46 -17.25 -16.47 7.39
C VAL A 46 -18.05 -15.19 7.63
N GLU A 47 -19.31 -15.33 8.08
CA GLU A 47 -20.19 -14.20 8.38
C GLU A 47 -19.67 -13.36 9.56
N ARG A 48 -19.16 -14.00 10.62
CA ARG A 48 -18.56 -13.28 11.75
C ARG A 48 -17.34 -12.50 11.36
N ILE A 49 -16.55 -12.98 10.40
CA ILE A 49 -15.32 -12.32 9.95
C ILE A 49 -15.64 -11.18 8.98
N PHE A 50 -16.48 -11.44 7.96
CA PHE A 50 -16.64 -10.55 6.80
C PHE A 50 -17.96 -9.78 6.74
N ALA A 51 -18.93 -10.10 7.60
CA ALA A 51 -20.24 -9.45 7.60
C ALA A 51 -20.66 -8.86 8.95
N SER A 52 -19.81 -8.91 9.97
CA SER A 52 -20.05 -8.30 11.28
C SER A 52 -18.92 -7.36 11.67
N GLU A 53 -19.16 -6.60 12.75
CA GLU A 53 -18.12 -5.74 13.38
C GLU A 53 -17.40 -6.49 14.53
N ASP A 54 -17.54 -7.81 14.61
CA ASP A 54 -16.99 -8.59 15.73
C ASP A 54 -15.48 -8.47 15.82
N PHE A 55 -14.80 -8.39 14.68
CA PHE A 55 -13.34 -8.37 14.60
C PHE A 55 -12.80 -7.11 13.94
N SER A 56 -13.56 -6.02 13.94
CA SER A 56 -13.08 -4.74 13.43
C SER A 56 -11.91 -4.22 14.26
N THR A 57 -10.81 -3.89 13.55
CA THR A 57 -9.65 -3.25 14.16
C THR A 57 -9.90 -1.75 14.25
N GLU A 58 -9.75 -1.19 15.44
CA GLU A 58 -9.77 0.24 15.65
C GLU A 58 -8.36 0.82 15.54
N TRP A 59 -8.22 1.89 14.76
CA TRP A 59 -6.96 2.57 14.54
C TRP A 59 -6.94 3.91 15.27
N PHE A 60 -5.80 4.26 15.89
CA PHE A 60 -5.61 5.57 16.45
C PHE A 60 -5.49 6.62 15.33
N GLY A 61 -6.29 7.66 15.38
CA GLY A 61 -6.21 8.77 14.44
C GLY A 61 -7.45 8.97 13.56
N PRO A 62 -7.29 9.75 12.47
CA PRO A 62 -6.05 10.33 11.99
C PRO A 62 -5.41 11.32 12.94
N ALA A 63 -4.14 11.11 13.28
CA ALA A 63 -3.38 11.99 14.17
C ALA A 63 -2.21 12.63 13.41
N ARG A 64 -1.91 13.91 13.76
CA ARG A 64 -0.83 14.66 13.12
C ARG A 64 -0.03 15.42 14.17
N TRP A 65 1.27 15.23 14.16
CA TRP A 65 2.16 16.06 14.98
C TRP A 65 2.05 17.51 14.56
N LEU A 66 1.78 18.37 15.51
CA LEU A 66 1.69 19.81 15.34
C LEU A 66 3.07 20.45 15.59
N ASP A 67 3.74 19.95 16.60
CA ASP A 67 5.12 20.28 16.99
C ASP A 67 5.73 19.06 17.71
N ASP A 68 6.90 19.25 18.35
CA ASP A 68 7.59 18.17 19.05
C ASP A 68 6.84 17.64 20.28
N SER A 69 5.90 18.39 20.84
CA SER A 69 5.22 18.05 22.10
C SER A 69 3.71 18.02 22.01
N SER A 70 3.16 18.26 20.84
CA SER A 70 1.70 18.25 20.67
C SER A 70 1.28 17.69 19.31
N TYR A 71 0.07 17.11 19.28
CA TYR A 71 -0.53 16.54 18.09
C TYR A 71 -2.02 16.89 18.00
N THR A 72 -2.60 16.74 16.84
CA THR A 72 -4.03 16.91 16.60
C THR A 72 -4.69 15.63 16.13
N THR A 73 -5.95 15.43 16.53
CA THR A 73 -6.83 14.33 16.11
C THR A 73 -8.18 14.87 15.66
N LEU A 74 -9.00 13.99 15.07
CA LEU A 74 -10.40 14.24 14.74
C LEU A 74 -11.31 13.53 15.74
N ASP A 75 -11.79 14.26 16.72
CA ASP A 75 -12.67 13.74 17.77
C ASP A 75 -14.13 14.01 17.42
N SER A 76 -15.05 13.16 17.86
CA SER A 76 -16.48 13.43 17.73
C SER A 76 -16.86 14.67 18.51
N SER A 77 -17.54 15.63 17.87
CA SER A 77 -17.93 16.88 18.52
C SER A 77 -18.97 16.63 19.60
N LYS A 78 -18.78 17.25 20.75
CA LYS A 78 -19.73 17.19 21.86
C LYS A 78 -20.89 18.19 21.71
N THR A 79 -20.73 19.15 20.79
CA THR A 79 -21.70 20.28 20.64
C THR A 79 -22.41 20.26 19.30
N THR A 80 -21.91 19.50 18.31
CA THR A 80 -22.45 19.48 16.96
C THR A 80 -22.66 18.04 16.51
N SER A 81 -23.92 17.65 16.34
CA SER A 81 -24.28 16.29 15.89
C SER A 81 -23.59 15.95 14.56
N SER A 82 -23.08 14.73 14.47
CA SER A 82 -22.37 14.21 13.27
C SER A 82 -21.10 14.97 12.87
N GLY A 83 -20.66 15.96 13.67
CA GLY A 83 -19.45 16.74 13.40
C GLY A 83 -18.21 16.14 14.06
N LYS A 84 -17.04 16.50 13.51
CA LYS A 84 -15.74 16.22 14.11
C LYS A 84 -15.05 17.52 14.48
N ASP A 85 -14.56 17.60 15.71
CA ASP A 85 -13.70 18.68 16.17
C ASP A 85 -12.23 18.32 15.88
N ILE A 86 -11.40 19.30 15.54
CA ILE A 86 -9.96 19.13 15.51
C ILE A 86 -9.43 19.49 16.89
N VAL A 87 -8.94 18.48 17.60
CA VAL A 87 -8.52 18.59 18.99
C VAL A 87 -7.00 18.47 19.07
N ARG A 88 -6.38 19.44 19.76
CA ARG A 88 -4.96 19.37 20.13
C ARG A 88 -4.79 18.60 21.43
N TYR A 89 -3.81 17.74 21.47
CA TYR A 89 -3.35 17.04 22.67
C TYR A 89 -1.91 17.42 22.98
N ASP A 90 -1.65 17.73 24.23
CA ASP A 90 -0.30 17.88 24.78
C ASP A 90 0.26 16.48 25.06
N ALA A 91 1.36 16.11 24.44
CA ALA A 91 1.92 14.76 24.53
C ALA A 91 2.33 14.39 25.98
N PRO A 92 3.06 15.22 26.74
CA PRO A 92 3.42 14.93 28.13
C PRO A 92 2.22 14.73 29.04
N SER A 93 1.30 15.71 29.09
CA SER A 93 0.22 15.72 30.07
C SER A 93 -1.07 15.05 29.63
N GLY A 94 -1.29 14.92 28.32
CA GLY A 94 -2.55 14.45 27.74
C GLY A 94 -3.69 15.45 27.78
N ARG A 95 -3.45 16.70 28.25
CA ARG A 95 -4.46 17.74 28.20
C ARG A 95 -4.88 18.02 26.77
N SER A 96 -6.17 18.14 26.54
CA SER A 96 -6.75 18.42 25.25
C SER A 96 -7.40 19.79 25.19
N THR A 97 -7.40 20.37 23.97
CA THR A 97 -8.05 21.64 23.66
C THR A 97 -8.63 21.55 22.23
N VAL A 98 -9.90 21.93 22.09
CA VAL A 98 -10.51 22.04 20.76
C VAL A 98 -9.91 23.25 20.06
N LEU A 99 -9.17 23.02 18.96
CA LEU A 99 -8.64 24.10 18.12
C LEU A 99 -9.65 24.57 17.09
N VAL A 100 -10.39 23.62 16.48
CA VAL A 100 -11.44 23.92 15.51
C VAL A 100 -12.66 23.09 15.85
N SER A 101 -13.75 23.76 16.16
CA SER A 101 -15.03 23.08 16.41
C SER A 101 -15.72 22.73 15.10
N ALA A 102 -16.48 21.64 15.09
CA ALA A 102 -17.32 21.25 13.96
C ALA A 102 -18.27 22.37 13.51
N ALA A 103 -18.77 23.16 14.46
CA ALA A 103 -19.63 24.33 14.17
C ALA A 103 -18.93 25.37 13.29
N SER A 104 -17.60 25.52 13.41
CA SER A 104 -16.81 26.44 12.56
C SER A 104 -16.63 25.91 11.14
N LEU A 105 -16.98 24.67 10.89
CA LEU A 105 -16.84 23.98 9.59
C LEU A 105 -18.20 23.78 8.88
N VAL A 106 -19.23 24.51 9.27
CA VAL A 106 -20.53 24.52 8.59
C VAL A 106 -20.47 25.50 7.41
N PRO A 107 -20.60 25.02 6.16
CA PRO A 107 -20.57 25.89 4.99
C PRO A 107 -21.72 26.92 5.00
N PRO A 108 -21.51 28.15 4.49
CA PRO A 108 -22.56 29.13 4.37
C PRO A 108 -23.80 28.58 3.63
N GLY A 109 -24.98 28.82 4.19
CA GLY A 109 -26.25 28.34 3.62
C GLY A 109 -26.59 26.87 3.90
N THR A 110 -25.79 26.19 4.72
CA THR A 110 -26.05 24.80 5.16
C THR A 110 -26.17 24.72 6.68
N SER A 111 -26.61 23.53 7.19
CA SER A 111 -26.69 23.26 8.63
C SER A 111 -25.76 22.12 9.08
N THR A 112 -25.08 21.47 8.14
CA THR A 112 -24.25 20.29 8.43
C THR A 112 -22.78 20.63 8.28
N PRO A 113 -21.91 20.30 9.25
CA PRO A 113 -20.48 20.52 9.13
C PRO A 113 -19.86 19.65 8.02
N LEU A 114 -18.74 20.10 7.47
CA LEU A 114 -17.96 19.36 6.50
C LEU A 114 -17.55 18.00 7.08
N ALA A 115 -17.74 16.93 6.29
CA ALA A 115 -17.16 15.62 6.59
C ALA A 115 -15.65 15.69 6.28
N ILE A 116 -14.83 15.81 7.31
CA ILE A 116 -13.39 15.96 7.17
C ILE A 116 -12.78 14.62 6.73
N GLN A 117 -12.20 14.57 5.52
CA GLN A 117 -11.43 13.43 5.01
C GLN A 117 -9.92 13.67 5.08
N GLY A 118 -9.53 14.93 5.19
CA GLY A 118 -8.16 15.36 5.44
C GLY A 118 -8.12 16.84 5.80
N TYR A 119 -7.06 17.27 6.46
CA TYR A 119 -6.83 18.67 6.77
C TYR A 119 -5.34 19.01 6.80
N GLN A 120 -5.02 20.28 6.60
CA GLN A 120 -3.65 20.80 6.67
C GLN A 120 -3.66 22.20 7.27
N TRP A 121 -2.74 22.46 8.20
CA TRP A 121 -2.47 23.80 8.72
C TRP A 121 -1.67 24.61 7.73
N SER A 122 -1.95 25.91 7.62
CA SER A 122 -1.01 26.83 6.94
C SER A 122 0.31 26.91 7.72
N PRO A 123 1.44 27.24 7.05
CA PRO A 123 2.72 27.40 7.72
C PRO A 123 2.71 28.33 8.94
N ASP A 124 1.95 29.43 8.88
CA ASP A 124 1.77 30.38 9.99
C ASP A 124 0.69 29.94 11.02
N ARG A 125 0.01 28.79 10.77
CA ARG A 125 -1.05 28.19 11.61
C ARG A 125 -2.29 29.09 11.81
N LYS A 126 -2.53 30.07 10.95
CA LYS A 126 -3.71 30.94 11.00
C LYS A 126 -4.86 30.42 10.13
N LEU A 127 -4.57 29.54 9.20
CA LEU A 127 -5.53 28.96 8.28
C LEU A 127 -5.55 27.44 8.38
N LEU A 128 -6.72 26.86 8.14
CA LEU A 128 -6.92 25.41 8.01
C LEU A 128 -7.47 25.11 6.61
N LEU A 129 -6.79 24.24 5.88
CA LEU A 129 -7.28 23.64 4.64
C LEU A 129 -7.98 22.33 4.97
N VAL A 130 -9.22 22.14 4.54
CA VAL A 130 -10.04 20.94 4.76
C VAL A 130 -10.34 20.29 3.42
N PHE A 131 -10.08 19.00 3.32
CA PHE A 131 -10.43 18.12 2.21
C PHE A 131 -11.70 17.34 2.53
N THR A 132 -12.66 17.34 1.60
CA THR A 132 -13.99 16.72 1.78
C THR A 132 -14.59 16.31 0.45
N ASN A 133 -15.75 15.65 0.47
CA ASN A 133 -16.50 15.25 -0.73
C ASN A 133 -15.60 14.57 -1.76
N SER A 134 -14.76 13.64 -1.29
CA SER A 134 -13.75 13.01 -2.14
C SER A 134 -14.35 11.97 -3.09
N ARG A 135 -13.64 11.77 -4.21
CA ARG A 135 -13.92 10.72 -5.18
C ARG A 135 -12.67 9.92 -5.47
N ARG A 136 -12.86 8.64 -5.71
CA ARG A 136 -11.78 7.72 -6.06
C ARG A 136 -11.21 8.07 -7.44
N VAL A 137 -9.88 8.10 -7.51
CA VAL A 137 -9.08 8.06 -8.73
C VAL A 137 -8.20 6.83 -8.57
N TRP A 138 -8.20 5.93 -9.51
CA TRP A 138 -7.49 4.64 -9.39
C TRP A 138 -7.71 3.96 -8.01
N ARG A 139 -6.71 3.99 -7.13
CA ARG A 139 -6.72 3.31 -5.82
C ARG A 139 -7.24 4.16 -4.67
N GLN A 140 -7.07 5.47 -4.71
CA GLN A 140 -7.32 6.36 -3.58
C GLN A 140 -8.30 7.49 -3.92
N ASN A 141 -8.92 8.04 -2.88
CA ASN A 141 -9.79 9.22 -2.98
C ASN A 141 -8.93 10.49 -3.01
N THR A 142 -8.35 10.81 -4.16
CA THR A 142 -7.44 11.95 -4.33
C THR A 142 -8.09 13.19 -4.95
N ARG A 143 -9.32 13.07 -5.44
CA ARG A 143 -10.10 14.18 -6.01
C ARG A 143 -11.26 14.54 -5.08
N GLY A 144 -11.49 15.83 -4.83
CA GLY A 144 -12.56 16.27 -3.94
C GLY A 144 -12.76 17.77 -3.92
N ASP A 145 -13.44 18.25 -2.89
CA ASP A 145 -13.60 19.65 -2.58
C ASP A 145 -12.63 20.10 -1.51
N TYR A 146 -12.17 21.33 -1.60
CA TYR A 146 -11.29 21.94 -0.59
C TYR A 146 -11.89 23.23 -0.07
N TRP A 147 -11.75 23.42 1.25
CA TRP A 147 -12.21 24.59 1.98
C TRP A 147 -11.10 25.18 2.82
N VAL A 148 -11.04 26.50 2.94
CA VAL A 148 -10.11 27.19 3.84
C VAL A 148 -10.92 27.86 4.94
N LEU A 149 -10.59 27.54 6.20
CA LEU A 149 -11.08 28.23 7.40
C LEU A 149 -10.01 29.20 7.89
N ASN A 150 -10.37 30.48 8.01
CA ASN A 150 -9.57 31.44 8.77
C ASN A 150 -9.87 31.28 10.27
N LEU A 151 -8.85 31.00 11.07
CA LEU A 151 -9.03 30.68 12.49
C LEU A 151 -9.31 31.91 13.35
N GLU A 152 -8.93 33.11 12.90
CA GLU A 152 -9.18 34.37 13.61
C GLU A 152 -10.59 34.88 13.30
N THR A 153 -10.94 35.00 12.00
CA THR A 153 -12.24 35.57 11.57
C THR A 153 -13.37 34.55 11.54
N LYS A 154 -13.06 33.24 11.63
CA LYS A 154 -13.99 32.11 11.48
C LYS A 154 -14.66 32.04 10.10
N GLN A 155 -14.14 32.75 9.12
CA GLN A 155 -14.64 32.70 7.76
C GLN A 155 -14.23 31.38 7.09
N LEU A 156 -15.20 30.61 6.59
CA LEU A 156 -15.02 29.37 5.86
C LEU A 156 -15.31 29.64 4.37
N ARG A 157 -14.35 29.33 3.47
CA ARG A 157 -14.44 29.59 2.05
C ARG A 157 -14.08 28.35 1.23
N LYS A 158 -14.89 28.04 0.21
CA LYS A 158 -14.58 26.97 -0.77
C LYS A 158 -13.51 27.46 -1.75
N LEU A 159 -12.56 26.61 -2.11
CA LEU A 159 -11.58 26.84 -3.17
C LEU A 159 -12.10 26.42 -4.53
N GLY A 160 -11.44 26.90 -5.60
CA GLY A 160 -11.72 26.54 -6.98
C GLY A 160 -12.81 27.38 -7.66
N GLY A 161 -13.32 28.43 -7.00
CA GLY A 161 -14.36 29.31 -7.56
C GLY A 161 -15.62 28.54 -7.94
N ASN A 162 -16.05 28.64 -9.20
CA ASN A 162 -17.22 27.94 -9.72
C ASN A 162 -16.95 26.53 -10.25
N SER A 163 -15.87 25.88 -9.79
CA SER A 163 -15.56 24.51 -10.20
C SER A 163 -16.67 23.52 -9.79
N LEU A 164 -16.86 22.48 -10.62
CA LEU A 164 -17.78 21.39 -10.27
C LEU A 164 -17.34 20.73 -8.97
N PRO A 165 -18.28 20.13 -8.22
CA PRO A 165 -17.95 19.39 -7.00
C PRO A 165 -16.97 18.23 -7.25
N SER A 166 -16.09 17.98 -6.30
CA SER A 166 -15.13 16.88 -6.33
C SER A 166 -14.17 16.91 -7.53
N THR A 167 -13.68 18.09 -7.94
CA THR A 167 -12.80 18.23 -9.11
C THR A 167 -11.37 18.66 -8.78
N LEU A 168 -11.09 19.14 -7.56
CA LEU A 168 -9.76 19.59 -7.16
C LEU A 168 -8.93 18.42 -6.60
N MET A 169 -7.60 18.49 -6.79
CA MET A 169 -6.65 17.51 -6.29
C MET A 169 -5.45 18.21 -5.64
N PHE A 170 -4.96 17.63 -4.56
CA PHE A 170 -3.67 17.97 -3.92
C PHE A 170 -3.50 19.45 -3.52
N ALA A 171 -4.58 20.10 -3.12
CA ALA A 171 -4.48 21.48 -2.68
C ALA A 171 -3.52 21.64 -1.50
N LYS A 172 -2.62 22.63 -1.57
CA LYS A 172 -1.65 22.93 -0.52
C LYS A 172 -1.26 24.40 -0.45
N PHE A 173 -1.07 24.89 0.77
CA PHE A 173 -0.64 26.25 1.02
C PHE A 173 0.74 26.56 0.43
N SER A 174 0.91 27.80 -0.02
CA SER A 174 2.25 28.37 -0.23
C SER A 174 2.97 28.57 1.10
N PRO A 175 4.32 28.58 1.12
CA PRO A 175 5.10 28.80 2.34
C PRO A 175 4.78 30.11 3.09
N ASP A 176 4.34 31.15 2.38
CA ASP A 176 3.91 32.42 2.96
C ASP A 176 2.45 32.44 3.46
N SER A 177 1.74 31.31 3.39
CA SER A 177 0.33 31.14 3.80
C SER A 177 -0.69 32.00 3.04
N LYS A 178 -0.31 32.69 1.96
CA LYS A 178 -1.18 33.64 1.24
C LYS A 178 -1.91 33.04 0.06
N ARG A 179 -1.46 31.90 -0.43
CA ARG A 179 -1.98 31.25 -1.64
C ARG A 179 -2.16 29.76 -1.41
N VAL A 180 -3.01 29.15 -2.26
CA VAL A 180 -3.14 27.68 -2.35
C VAL A 180 -2.95 27.28 -3.80
N ALA A 181 -2.12 26.29 -4.06
CA ALA A 181 -2.02 25.65 -5.37
C ALA A 181 -2.80 24.33 -5.36
N TYR A 182 -3.38 23.97 -6.51
CA TYR A 182 -4.10 22.70 -6.69
C TYR A 182 -4.13 22.29 -8.16
N VAL A 183 -4.42 21.01 -8.41
CA VAL A 183 -4.70 20.49 -9.75
C VAL A 183 -6.20 20.43 -9.98
N ARG A 184 -6.64 20.80 -11.18
CA ARG A 184 -8.00 20.62 -11.68
C ARG A 184 -7.94 20.31 -13.17
N GLU A 185 -8.62 19.23 -13.59
CA GLU A 185 -8.69 18.82 -15.00
C GLU A 185 -7.30 18.76 -15.66
N ASN A 186 -6.35 18.13 -14.99
CA ASN A 186 -4.96 17.98 -15.42
C ASN A 186 -4.22 19.30 -15.69
N ASN A 187 -4.67 20.39 -15.08
CA ASN A 187 -4.00 21.68 -15.09
C ASN A 187 -3.71 22.17 -13.67
N LEU A 188 -2.63 22.91 -13.53
CA LEU A 188 -2.15 23.48 -12.28
C LEU A 188 -2.67 24.92 -12.12
N TYR A 189 -3.17 25.24 -10.93
CA TYR A 189 -3.72 26.56 -10.58
C TYR A 189 -3.13 27.05 -9.27
N VAL A 190 -3.09 28.37 -9.11
CA VAL A 190 -2.81 29.06 -7.83
C VAL A 190 -3.98 30.00 -7.54
N GLU A 191 -4.52 29.91 -6.32
CA GLU A 191 -5.56 30.79 -5.81
C GLU A 191 -5.00 31.69 -4.72
N ASP A 192 -5.14 33.00 -4.86
CA ASP A 192 -4.80 33.99 -3.85
C ASP A 192 -5.90 34.04 -2.78
N LEU A 193 -5.51 33.83 -1.52
CA LEU A 193 -6.46 33.77 -0.42
C LEU A 193 -6.95 35.14 0.05
N THR A 194 -6.29 36.23 -0.36
CA THR A 194 -6.65 37.60 0.05
C THR A 194 -7.74 38.20 -0.82
N ASN A 195 -7.74 37.91 -2.11
CA ASN A 195 -8.67 38.51 -3.09
C ASN A 195 -9.49 37.46 -3.85
N GLY A 196 -9.18 36.16 -3.74
CA GLY A 196 -9.86 35.07 -4.43
C GLY A 196 -9.48 34.90 -5.89
N GLN A 197 -8.44 35.59 -6.38
CA GLN A 197 -7.99 35.47 -7.77
C GLN A 197 -7.40 34.08 -8.01
N ILE A 198 -7.87 33.42 -9.07
CA ILE A 198 -7.38 32.14 -9.55
C ILE A 198 -6.52 32.35 -10.79
N THR A 199 -5.27 31.96 -10.73
CA THR A 199 -4.30 32.05 -11.82
C THR A 199 -4.02 30.64 -12.36
N PRO A 200 -4.32 30.34 -13.63
CA PRO A 200 -3.87 29.10 -14.26
C PRO A 200 -2.36 29.17 -14.49
N LEU A 201 -1.62 28.14 -14.08
CA LEU A 201 -0.20 27.99 -14.36
C LEU A 201 0.05 27.16 -15.62
N THR A 202 -0.87 26.25 -15.94
CA THR A 202 -0.89 25.47 -17.19
C THR A 202 -2.30 25.53 -17.81
N SER A 203 -2.40 25.32 -19.12
CA SER A 203 -3.66 25.37 -19.85
C SER A 203 -3.79 24.30 -20.95
N ASP A 204 -2.80 23.41 -21.04
CA ASP A 204 -2.70 22.34 -22.03
C ASP A 204 -3.18 20.99 -21.50
N GLY A 205 -3.70 20.96 -20.27
CA GLY A 205 -4.21 19.76 -19.61
C GLY A 205 -5.33 19.10 -20.42
N SER A 206 -5.20 17.79 -20.60
CA SER A 206 -6.14 16.95 -21.32
C SER A 206 -6.10 15.52 -20.77
N ARG A 207 -6.81 14.59 -21.40
CA ARG A 207 -6.70 13.18 -21.05
C ARG A 207 -5.27 12.64 -21.26
N THR A 208 -4.51 13.21 -22.17
CA THR A 208 -3.17 12.76 -22.54
C THR A 208 -2.05 13.69 -22.09
N THR A 209 -2.35 14.95 -21.81
CA THR A 209 -1.38 15.89 -21.22
C THR A 209 -1.75 16.12 -19.76
N ILE A 210 -0.93 15.60 -18.85
CA ILE A 210 -1.23 15.54 -17.42
C ILE A 210 -0.23 16.42 -16.67
N ASN A 211 -0.70 17.54 -16.09
CA ASN A 211 0.12 18.47 -15.32
C ASN A 211 -0.17 18.33 -13.82
N GLY A 212 0.88 18.16 -13.01
CA GLY A 212 0.81 18.19 -11.56
C GLY A 212 0.12 16.99 -10.91
N THR A 213 -0.17 15.96 -11.69
CA THR A 213 -0.63 14.63 -11.24
C THR A 213 -0.08 13.57 -12.20
N PHE A 214 -0.56 12.32 -12.12
CA PHE A 214 0.06 11.20 -12.81
C PHE A 214 -0.95 10.35 -13.58
N ASP A 215 -0.45 9.54 -14.52
CA ASP A 215 -1.17 8.45 -15.14
C ASP A 215 -1.22 7.22 -14.22
N TRP A 216 -1.93 6.19 -14.67
CA TRP A 216 -2.15 4.97 -13.88
C TRP A 216 -0.84 4.30 -13.45
N VAL A 217 0.12 4.13 -14.37
CA VAL A 217 1.33 3.34 -14.09
C VAL A 217 2.32 4.04 -13.16
N TYR A 218 2.40 5.38 -13.22
CA TYR A 218 3.20 6.15 -12.25
C TYR A 218 2.56 6.14 -10.87
N GLU A 219 1.22 6.21 -10.77
CA GLU A 219 0.53 6.11 -9.49
C GLU A 219 0.73 4.72 -8.87
N GLU A 220 0.52 3.66 -9.66
CA GLU A 220 0.59 2.27 -9.17
C GLU A 220 2.00 1.86 -8.80
N GLU A 221 2.99 2.06 -9.69
CA GLU A 221 4.30 1.44 -9.57
C GLU A 221 5.37 2.32 -8.93
N LEU A 222 5.17 3.63 -8.93
CA LEU A 222 6.09 4.59 -8.32
C LEU A 222 5.49 5.28 -7.09
N ASP A 223 4.25 4.98 -6.70
CA ASP A 223 3.51 5.60 -5.59
C ASP A 223 3.43 7.14 -5.72
N LEU A 224 3.24 7.63 -6.95
CA LEU A 224 3.19 9.05 -7.27
C LEU A 224 1.77 9.48 -7.57
N ARG A 225 1.24 10.45 -6.80
CA ARG A 225 -0.10 11.02 -6.98
C ARG A 225 -0.06 12.54 -7.05
N ASP A 226 0.63 13.15 -6.12
CA ASP A 226 0.80 14.59 -5.97
C ASP A 226 2.03 15.06 -6.76
N GLY A 227 1.78 15.65 -7.93
CA GLY A 227 2.80 15.94 -8.94
C GLY A 227 3.32 17.38 -8.95
N PHE A 228 3.25 18.14 -7.84
CA PHE A 228 3.87 19.46 -7.80
C PHE A 228 4.37 19.85 -6.40
N ARG A 229 5.35 20.78 -6.36
CA ARG A 229 5.99 21.26 -5.13
C ARG A 229 6.19 22.76 -5.18
N TRP A 230 5.75 23.46 -4.12
CA TRP A 230 6.12 24.85 -3.90
C TRP A 230 7.61 25.01 -3.64
N SER A 231 8.25 26.01 -4.22
CA SER A 231 9.59 26.40 -3.78
C SER A 231 9.58 26.87 -2.32
N PRO A 232 10.64 26.69 -1.54
CA PRO A 232 10.70 27.17 -0.15
C PRO A 232 10.37 28.64 0.04
N ASP A 233 10.67 29.51 -0.94
CA ASP A 233 10.33 30.94 -0.92
C ASP A 233 8.90 31.25 -1.44
N GLY A 234 8.17 30.25 -1.92
CA GLY A 234 6.80 30.37 -2.42
C GLY A 234 6.67 31.14 -3.74
N ARG A 235 7.77 31.42 -4.46
CA ARG A 235 7.71 32.22 -5.71
C ARG A 235 7.45 31.37 -6.95
N THR A 236 7.81 30.08 -6.91
CA THR A 236 7.72 29.16 -8.03
C THR A 236 7.11 27.81 -7.59
N ILE A 237 6.70 27.04 -8.58
CA ILE A 237 6.23 25.66 -8.42
C ILE A 237 6.99 24.77 -9.39
N ALA A 238 7.60 23.71 -8.87
CA ALA A 238 8.11 22.62 -9.67
C ALA A 238 6.99 21.58 -9.87
N TYR A 239 6.83 21.02 -11.10
CA TYR A 239 5.78 20.06 -11.38
C TYR A 239 6.17 19.07 -12.47
N TRP A 240 5.58 17.86 -12.41
CA TRP A 240 5.64 16.91 -13.50
C TRP A 240 4.60 17.24 -14.56
N GLN A 241 5.01 17.04 -15.81
CA GLN A 241 4.07 16.88 -16.92
C GLN A 241 4.31 15.51 -17.57
N LEU A 242 3.23 14.79 -17.82
CA LEU A 242 3.24 13.54 -18.57
C LEU A 242 2.50 13.74 -19.91
N ASP A 243 3.10 13.23 -21.00
CA ASP A 243 2.43 13.07 -22.30
C ASP A 243 2.13 11.59 -22.51
N ALA A 244 0.90 11.20 -22.25
CA ALA A 244 0.37 9.87 -22.39
C ALA A 244 -0.22 9.57 -23.80
N SER A 245 0.00 10.44 -24.80
CA SER A 245 -0.57 10.30 -26.14
C SER A 245 -0.18 8.99 -26.85
N GLY A 246 0.98 8.41 -26.48
CA GLY A 246 1.45 7.13 -27.02
C GLY A 246 1.01 5.90 -26.23
N VAL A 247 0.39 6.07 -25.06
CA VAL A 247 -0.07 4.95 -24.22
C VAL A 247 -1.41 4.45 -24.73
N LYS A 248 -1.47 3.15 -25.02
CA LYS A 248 -2.71 2.51 -25.48
C LYS A 248 -3.73 2.36 -24.37
N ASP A 249 -4.99 2.43 -24.73
CA ASP A 249 -6.10 2.12 -23.83
C ASP A 249 -6.28 0.60 -23.73
N TYR A 250 -6.40 0.12 -22.49
CA TYR A 250 -7.13 -1.10 -22.19
C TYR A 250 -8.60 -0.74 -21.93
N VAL A 251 -9.52 -1.48 -22.54
CA VAL A 251 -10.94 -1.15 -22.45
C VAL A 251 -11.63 -2.15 -21.51
N LEU A 252 -12.03 -1.64 -20.34
CA LEU A 252 -12.93 -2.35 -19.44
C LEU A 252 -14.38 -2.21 -19.95
N ILE A 253 -15.14 -3.30 -19.88
CA ILE A 253 -16.56 -3.32 -20.26
C ILE A 253 -17.40 -3.40 -18.99
N ASN A 254 -18.37 -2.49 -18.85
CA ASN A 254 -19.35 -2.51 -17.78
C ASN A 254 -20.70 -2.93 -18.34
N ASP A 255 -21.15 -4.11 -17.92
CA ASP A 255 -22.36 -4.76 -18.43
C ASP A 255 -23.57 -4.67 -17.47
N THR A 256 -23.39 -4.13 -16.24
CA THR A 256 -24.39 -4.26 -15.18
C THR A 256 -24.98 -2.95 -14.68
N ASP A 257 -24.34 -1.81 -14.93
CA ASP A 257 -24.78 -0.53 -14.34
C ASP A 257 -25.79 0.22 -15.22
N SER A 258 -26.04 -0.25 -16.44
CA SER A 258 -27.03 0.31 -17.37
C SER A 258 -27.62 -0.75 -18.29
N LEU A 259 -28.73 -0.41 -19.00
CA LEU A 259 -29.41 -1.35 -19.91
C LEU A 259 -28.49 -1.83 -21.06
N TYR A 260 -27.66 -0.96 -21.59
CA TYR A 260 -26.64 -1.30 -22.58
C TYR A 260 -25.25 -1.20 -21.93
N SER A 261 -24.36 -2.11 -22.29
CA SER A 261 -22.97 -2.05 -21.85
C SER A 261 -22.29 -0.76 -22.31
N TYR A 262 -21.34 -0.30 -21.51
CA TYR A 262 -20.49 0.82 -21.89
C TYR A 262 -19.02 0.54 -21.54
N THR A 263 -18.13 1.26 -22.20
CA THR A 263 -16.69 1.06 -22.06
C THR A 263 -16.06 2.07 -21.11
N LYS A 264 -15.07 1.62 -20.34
CA LYS A 264 -14.19 2.46 -19.52
C LYS A 264 -12.75 2.29 -20.02
N PRO A 265 -12.22 3.23 -20.82
CA PRO A 265 -10.83 3.15 -21.28
C PRO A 265 -9.86 3.52 -20.15
N VAL A 266 -8.84 2.69 -19.94
CA VAL A 266 -7.73 2.90 -19.02
C VAL A 266 -6.44 2.96 -19.82
N GLN A 267 -5.71 4.09 -19.77
CA GLN A 267 -4.37 4.16 -20.36
C GLN A 267 -3.42 3.29 -19.57
N TYR A 268 -3.01 2.17 -20.17
CA TYR A 268 -2.21 1.16 -19.48
C TYR A 268 -1.08 0.65 -20.39
N PRO A 269 0.18 0.99 -20.09
CA PRO A 269 1.31 0.54 -20.89
C PRO A 269 1.69 -0.89 -20.49
N LYS A 270 1.38 -1.88 -21.34
CA LYS A 270 1.80 -3.27 -21.12
C LYS A 270 3.28 -3.43 -21.41
N ALA A 271 3.92 -4.41 -20.76
CA ALA A 271 5.34 -4.71 -20.95
C ALA A 271 5.75 -4.73 -22.44
N GLY A 272 6.80 -3.99 -22.77
CA GLY A 272 7.27 -3.78 -24.14
C GLY A 272 6.56 -2.69 -24.93
N SER A 273 5.47 -2.11 -24.42
CA SER A 273 4.76 -1.01 -25.11
C SER A 273 5.33 0.37 -24.75
N GLN A 274 4.75 1.41 -25.31
CA GLN A 274 5.19 2.78 -25.13
C GLN A 274 4.69 3.35 -23.79
N ASN A 275 5.57 4.03 -23.04
CA ASN A 275 5.24 4.77 -21.83
C ASN A 275 4.83 6.22 -22.13
N SER A 276 4.26 6.89 -21.13
CA SER A 276 4.14 8.34 -21.12
C SER A 276 5.52 8.99 -21.16
N ALA A 277 5.66 10.08 -21.91
CA ALA A 277 6.85 10.92 -21.81
C ALA A 277 6.76 11.79 -20.54
N ALA A 278 7.73 11.66 -19.65
CA ALA A 278 7.77 12.42 -18.40
C ALA A 278 8.80 13.53 -18.46
N ARG A 279 8.43 14.73 -18.01
CA ARG A 279 9.34 15.86 -17.81
C ARG A 279 8.97 16.66 -16.58
N VAL A 280 9.95 17.43 -16.07
CA VAL A 280 9.73 18.34 -14.94
C VAL A 280 9.97 19.77 -15.38
N GLY A 281 9.07 20.66 -14.98
CA GLY A 281 9.18 22.08 -15.23
C GLY A 281 9.04 22.91 -13.96
N VAL A 282 9.54 24.15 -14.02
CA VAL A 282 9.38 25.17 -12.99
C VAL A 282 8.63 26.35 -13.58
N VAL A 283 7.56 26.77 -12.92
CA VAL A 283 6.72 27.90 -13.33
C VAL A 283 6.58 28.91 -12.19
N ALA A 284 6.52 30.20 -12.52
CA ALA A 284 6.27 31.23 -11.50
C ALA A 284 4.85 31.08 -10.91
N ALA A 285 4.70 31.27 -9.61
CA ALA A 285 3.41 31.17 -8.92
C ALA A 285 2.37 32.22 -9.37
N LYS A 286 2.79 33.25 -10.07
CA LYS A 286 1.96 34.27 -10.70
C LYS A 286 1.64 34.00 -12.16
N GLY A 287 2.02 32.83 -12.68
CA GLY A 287 1.90 32.47 -14.11
C GLY A 287 3.10 32.91 -14.94
N GLY A 288 3.07 32.53 -16.21
CA GLY A 288 4.13 32.77 -17.18
C GLY A 288 4.67 31.48 -17.80
N PRO A 289 5.73 31.54 -18.59
CA PRO A 289 6.26 30.37 -19.26
C PRO A 289 6.94 29.41 -18.28
N THR A 290 6.72 28.11 -18.49
CA THR A 290 7.43 27.04 -17.75
C THR A 290 8.88 26.93 -18.23
N LYS A 291 9.81 26.88 -17.29
CA LYS A 291 11.19 26.51 -17.54
C LYS A 291 11.33 24.99 -17.36
N TRP A 292 11.61 24.29 -18.44
CA TRP A 292 11.80 22.83 -18.41
C TRP A 292 13.22 22.47 -17.95
N ILE A 293 13.32 21.47 -17.09
CA ILE A 293 14.61 20.90 -16.67
C ILE A 293 15.10 19.94 -17.77
N ALA A 294 16.33 20.13 -18.21
CA ALA A 294 16.95 19.33 -19.27
C ALA A 294 17.42 17.98 -18.75
N VAL A 295 16.50 17.02 -18.66
CA VAL A 295 16.79 15.62 -18.33
C VAL A 295 17.25 14.92 -19.61
N PRO A 296 18.39 14.19 -19.62
CA PRO A 296 18.91 13.54 -20.82
C PRO A 296 18.06 12.31 -21.24
N GLY A 297 18.18 11.93 -22.52
CA GLY A 297 17.56 10.73 -23.07
C GLY A 297 16.17 10.97 -23.64
N ASP A 298 15.55 9.88 -24.12
CA ASP A 298 14.18 9.90 -24.60
C ASP A 298 13.21 9.84 -23.41
N PRO A 299 12.34 10.85 -23.22
CA PRO A 299 11.43 10.91 -22.08
C PRO A 299 10.40 9.78 -22.02
N ARG A 300 10.23 8.99 -23.10
CA ARG A 300 9.39 7.79 -23.10
C ARG A 300 10.14 6.51 -22.73
N ASN A 301 11.46 6.58 -22.67
CA ASN A 301 12.35 5.48 -22.30
C ASN A 301 13.12 5.75 -21.01
N ASN A 302 12.59 6.63 -20.16
CA ASN A 302 13.06 6.88 -18.81
C ASN A 302 11.87 7.18 -17.88
N TYR A 303 12.16 7.27 -16.57
CA TYR A 303 11.19 7.66 -15.55
C TYR A 303 11.79 8.74 -14.66
N ILE A 304 11.01 9.77 -14.33
CA ILE A 304 11.35 10.71 -13.26
C ILE A 304 10.59 10.29 -12.01
N ALA A 305 11.19 9.40 -11.25
CA ALA A 305 10.52 8.67 -10.18
C ALA A 305 10.34 9.49 -8.89
N ARG A 306 11.13 10.54 -8.68
CA ARG A 306 11.00 11.49 -7.55
C ARG A 306 11.44 12.88 -7.98
N MET A 307 10.83 13.89 -7.35
CA MET A 307 11.20 15.30 -7.50
C MET A 307 10.86 16.06 -6.22
N ASP A 308 11.78 16.92 -5.80
CA ASP A 308 11.54 17.90 -4.73
C ASP A 308 12.50 19.07 -4.88
N TRP A 309 12.34 20.11 -4.06
CA TRP A 309 13.32 21.19 -3.96
C TRP A 309 14.55 20.72 -3.17
N ALA A 310 15.72 21.14 -3.62
CA ALA A 310 17.00 20.68 -3.08
C ALA A 310 17.45 21.49 -1.86
N ALA A 311 16.59 21.61 -0.83
CA ALA A 311 16.77 22.42 0.38
C ALA A 311 17.06 23.91 0.09
N ASN A 312 16.72 24.40 -1.08
CA ASN A 312 16.75 25.82 -1.49
C ASN A 312 15.65 26.08 -2.53
N SER A 313 15.54 27.32 -3.03
CA SER A 313 14.58 27.71 -4.06
C SER A 313 15.20 27.83 -5.47
N GLU A 314 16.42 27.38 -5.63
CA GLU A 314 17.21 27.56 -6.85
C GLU A 314 17.39 26.26 -7.62
N GLU A 315 17.38 25.12 -6.93
CA GLU A 315 17.59 23.80 -7.55
C GLU A 315 16.48 22.80 -7.17
N VAL A 316 16.06 22.03 -8.17
CA VAL A 316 15.15 20.88 -8.01
C VAL A 316 15.96 19.60 -8.05
N VAL A 317 15.77 18.70 -7.07
CA VAL A 317 16.37 17.36 -7.08
C VAL A 317 15.43 16.37 -7.78
N LEU A 318 15.98 15.55 -8.67
CA LEU A 318 15.26 14.53 -9.44
C LEU A 318 15.91 13.17 -9.23
N GLN A 319 15.08 12.10 -9.26
CA GLN A 319 15.56 10.73 -9.49
C GLN A 319 15.14 10.30 -10.91
N HIS A 320 16.14 10.14 -11.77
CA HIS A 320 16.01 9.79 -13.17
C HIS A 320 16.43 8.33 -13.37
N LEU A 321 15.48 7.47 -13.71
CA LEU A 321 15.74 6.07 -14.01
C LEU A 321 15.68 5.84 -15.52
N ASN A 322 16.60 5.00 -16.03
CA ASN A 322 16.43 4.47 -17.36
C ASN A 322 15.27 3.45 -17.41
N ARG A 323 14.78 3.10 -18.59
CA ARG A 323 13.63 2.20 -18.77
C ARG A 323 13.82 0.82 -18.12
N LEU A 324 15.04 0.27 -18.14
CA LEU A 324 15.35 -1.00 -17.47
C LEU A 324 15.42 -0.88 -15.95
N GLN A 325 15.34 0.34 -15.42
CA GLN A 325 15.41 0.63 -13.99
C GLN A 325 16.66 0.07 -13.28
N ASN A 326 17.71 -0.15 -14.02
CA ASN A 326 19.00 -0.63 -13.49
C ASN A 326 20.03 0.48 -13.31
N THR A 327 19.66 1.71 -13.62
CA THR A 327 20.42 2.93 -13.35
C THR A 327 19.47 4.00 -12.84
N ASN A 328 19.79 4.59 -11.68
CA ASN A 328 19.11 5.74 -11.08
C ASN A 328 20.11 6.87 -10.93
N GLU A 329 19.88 7.99 -11.58
CA GLU A 329 20.68 9.21 -11.48
C GLU A 329 19.94 10.24 -10.62
N VAL A 330 20.58 10.63 -9.51
CA VAL A 330 20.12 11.79 -8.74
C VAL A 330 20.68 13.03 -9.37
N MET A 331 19.80 13.91 -9.83
CA MET A 331 20.17 15.11 -10.58
C MET A 331 19.71 16.37 -9.84
N LEU A 332 20.49 17.45 -9.96
CA LEU A 332 20.09 18.79 -9.56
C LEU A 332 19.82 19.63 -10.82
N GLY A 333 18.58 20.12 -10.95
CA GLY A 333 18.15 20.99 -12.03
C GLY A 333 18.04 22.45 -11.56
N ASP A 334 18.77 23.37 -12.19
CA ASP A 334 18.68 24.80 -11.92
C ASP A 334 17.30 25.34 -12.34
N ALA A 335 16.55 25.87 -11.41
CA ALA A 335 15.16 26.31 -11.63
C ALA A 335 15.04 27.52 -12.61
N ARG A 336 16.09 28.32 -12.75
CA ARG A 336 16.12 29.50 -13.60
C ARG A 336 16.56 29.17 -15.02
N THR A 337 17.58 28.33 -15.20
CA THR A 337 18.18 28.01 -16.52
C THR A 337 17.62 26.73 -17.12
N GLY A 338 17.16 25.79 -16.29
CA GLY A 338 16.77 24.44 -16.69
C GLY A 338 17.95 23.49 -16.85
N VAL A 339 19.17 23.92 -16.65
CA VAL A 339 20.37 23.06 -16.75
C VAL A 339 20.37 22.05 -15.61
N ALA A 340 20.60 20.77 -15.92
CA ALA A 340 20.67 19.70 -14.95
C ALA A 340 22.08 19.10 -14.89
N ARG A 341 22.48 18.63 -13.70
CA ARG A 341 23.73 17.90 -13.47
C ARG A 341 23.49 16.70 -12.56
N THR A 342 24.11 15.59 -12.85
CA THR A 342 24.07 14.38 -12.00
C THR A 342 25.02 14.55 -10.81
N ILE A 343 24.53 14.23 -9.61
CA ILE A 343 25.30 14.25 -8.35
C ILE A 343 25.53 12.87 -7.76
N LEU A 344 24.73 11.89 -8.15
CA LEU A 344 24.89 10.49 -7.77
C LEU A 344 24.35 9.59 -8.89
N THR A 345 25.08 8.52 -9.19
CA THR A 345 24.59 7.44 -10.04
C THR A 345 24.60 6.13 -9.26
N GLU A 346 23.43 5.52 -9.12
CA GLU A 346 23.26 4.19 -8.56
C GLU A 346 23.03 3.20 -9.70
N ARG A 347 23.75 2.09 -9.70
CA ARG A 347 23.64 1.05 -10.75
C ARG A 347 23.60 -0.34 -10.14
N ASP A 348 22.86 -1.21 -10.81
CA ASP A 348 22.79 -2.63 -10.48
C ASP A 348 22.71 -3.45 -11.77
N SER A 349 23.23 -4.67 -11.77
CA SER A 349 23.12 -5.57 -12.91
C SER A 349 21.69 -6.08 -13.16
N THR A 350 20.80 -5.91 -12.18
CA THR A 350 19.39 -6.30 -12.21
C THR A 350 18.51 -5.05 -12.24
N TRP A 351 18.12 -4.54 -11.09
CA TRP A 351 17.37 -3.27 -10.96
C TRP A 351 17.82 -2.46 -9.75
N VAL A 352 17.52 -1.19 -9.74
CA VAL A 352 17.72 -0.27 -8.62
C VAL A 352 16.34 0.14 -8.10
N ASP A 353 16.10 -0.02 -6.81
CA ASP A 353 14.87 0.49 -6.19
C ASP A 353 14.89 2.01 -6.11
N VAL A 354 13.73 2.64 -6.31
CA VAL A 354 13.55 4.08 -6.11
C VAL A 354 13.67 4.40 -4.63
N SER A 355 14.51 5.35 -4.27
CA SER A 355 14.66 5.77 -2.87
C SER A 355 13.66 6.88 -2.51
N SER A 356 12.83 6.63 -1.50
CA SER A 356 11.99 7.67 -0.85
C SER A 356 12.69 8.31 0.36
N ASP A 357 13.94 7.95 0.62
CA ASP A 357 14.72 8.32 1.80
C ASP A 357 15.75 9.42 1.54
N LEU A 358 15.67 10.13 0.42
CA LEU A 358 16.44 11.32 0.21
C LEU A 358 15.93 12.42 1.16
N ARG A 359 16.70 12.72 2.21
CA ARG A 359 16.46 13.79 3.17
C ARG A 359 17.67 14.68 3.22
N TRP A 360 17.51 15.98 3.04
CA TRP A 360 18.60 16.93 3.11
C TRP A 360 19.11 17.07 4.56
N LEU A 361 20.42 17.04 4.74
CA LEU A 361 21.08 17.33 6.01
C LEU A 361 21.05 18.82 6.29
N LYS A 362 21.36 19.23 7.53
CA LYS A 362 21.36 20.63 7.97
C LYS A 362 22.17 21.52 7.03
N GLY A 363 21.57 22.61 6.60
CA GLY A 363 22.18 23.53 5.66
C GLY A 363 22.28 23.04 4.21
N GLY A 364 21.66 21.93 3.87
CA GLY A 364 21.66 21.37 2.51
C GLY A 364 23.05 20.91 2.04
N THR A 365 23.98 20.61 2.95
CA THR A 365 25.37 20.24 2.65
C THR A 365 25.53 18.82 2.12
N GLY A 366 24.56 17.98 2.34
CA GLY A 366 24.49 16.59 1.91
C GLY A 366 23.09 16.04 2.11
N PHE A 367 22.91 14.78 1.79
CA PHE A 367 21.62 14.09 1.90
C PHE A 367 21.79 12.63 2.30
N THR A 368 20.71 12.02 2.81
CA THR A 368 20.62 10.59 3.09
C THR A 368 20.24 9.83 1.83
N TRP A 369 20.76 8.61 1.69
CA TRP A 369 20.48 7.74 0.55
C TRP A 369 20.44 6.28 0.98
N VAL A 370 19.45 5.52 0.50
CA VAL A 370 19.39 4.07 0.70
C VAL A 370 19.93 3.36 -0.55
N SER A 371 20.87 2.45 -0.36
CA SER A 371 21.56 1.74 -1.44
C SER A 371 21.87 0.30 -1.06
N GLU A 372 21.91 -0.59 -2.04
CA GLU A 372 22.28 -2.00 -1.92
C GLU A 372 23.72 -2.28 -2.42
N ARG A 373 24.55 -1.25 -2.56
CA ARG A 373 25.90 -1.32 -3.17
C ARG A 373 26.87 -2.27 -2.48
N ASP A 374 26.66 -2.58 -1.22
CA ASP A 374 27.47 -3.49 -0.41
C ASP A 374 26.81 -4.87 -0.17
N GLY A 375 25.68 -5.13 -0.85
CA GLY A 375 24.94 -6.40 -0.76
C GLY A 375 23.77 -6.39 0.20
N TRP A 376 23.58 -5.34 0.97
CA TRP A 376 22.47 -5.11 1.88
C TRP A 376 21.84 -3.75 1.61
N ARG A 377 20.59 -3.58 1.93
CA ARG A 377 19.93 -2.27 1.88
C ARG A 377 20.37 -1.44 3.08
N HIS A 378 21.32 -0.54 2.86
CA HIS A 378 21.88 0.30 3.90
C HIS A 378 21.64 1.79 3.66
N LEU A 379 21.65 2.55 4.76
CA LEU A 379 21.60 4.01 4.74
C LEU A 379 23.01 4.58 4.62
N TYR A 380 23.15 5.56 3.73
CA TYR A 380 24.35 6.33 3.51
C TYR A 380 24.08 7.83 3.66
N THR A 381 25.11 8.61 3.96
CA THR A 381 25.13 10.06 3.74
C THR A 381 26.01 10.38 2.54
N ILE A 382 25.58 11.33 1.71
CA ILE A 382 26.25 11.72 0.47
C ILE A 382 26.38 13.25 0.44
N PRO A 383 27.57 13.81 0.13
CA PRO A 383 27.73 15.25 -0.04
C PRO A 383 26.85 15.81 -1.17
N ARG A 384 26.37 17.06 -1.05
CA ARG A 384 25.56 17.72 -2.10
C ARG A 384 26.26 17.77 -3.46
N SER A 385 27.58 17.89 -3.47
CA SER A 385 28.40 17.89 -4.70
C SER A 385 28.54 16.52 -5.35
N GLY A 386 28.00 15.46 -4.70
CA GLY A 386 28.34 14.08 -5.03
C GLY A 386 29.65 13.65 -4.37
N GLY A 387 30.13 12.46 -4.72
CA GLY A 387 31.38 11.90 -4.18
C GLY A 387 31.14 10.67 -3.28
N SER A 388 32.06 10.45 -2.33
CA SER A 388 32.08 9.24 -1.53
C SER A 388 30.89 9.16 -0.58
N ALA A 389 30.10 8.10 -0.68
CA ALA A 389 29.04 7.76 0.25
C ALA A 389 29.62 7.25 1.57
N GLN A 390 29.13 7.76 2.70
CA GLN A 390 29.50 7.28 4.04
C GLN A 390 28.42 6.36 4.58
N LEU A 391 28.78 5.13 4.92
CA LEU A 391 27.85 4.13 5.47
C LEU A 391 27.42 4.53 6.90
N VAL A 392 26.11 4.57 7.13
CA VAL A 392 25.48 4.94 8.40
C VAL A 392 25.00 3.70 9.19
N THR A 393 24.62 2.64 8.49
CA THR A 393 23.99 1.43 9.09
C THR A 393 24.74 0.16 8.72
N PRO A 394 26.01 -0.01 9.16
CA PRO A 394 26.78 -1.20 8.83
C PRO A 394 26.20 -2.46 9.50
N GLY A 395 26.29 -3.59 8.81
CA GLY A 395 25.87 -4.87 9.34
C GLY A 395 25.43 -5.83 8.24
N ARG A 396 24.91 -7.00 8.63
CA ARG A 396 24.35 -7.98 7.69
C ARG A 396 22.83 -7.97 7.81
N PHE A 397 22.20 -6.85 7.48
CA PHE A 397 20.77 -6.65 7.55
C PHE A 397 20.31 -5.55 6.59
N ASP A 398 19.05 -5.55 6.25
CA ASP A 398 18.42 -4.49 5.46
C ASP A 398 17.75 -3.47 6.37
N VAL A 399 17.89 -2.18 6.04
CA VAL A 399 17.02 -1.12 6.56
C VAL A 399 15.71 -1.09 5.78
N GLY A 400 14.62 -0.74 6.46
CA GLY A 400 13.25 -0.70 5.94
C GLY A 400 12.32 -1.63 6.70
N GLY A 401 11.02 -1.35 6.59
CA GLY A 401 9.95 -2.21 7.11
C GLY A 401 9.51 -3.25 6.07
N PHE A 402 8.43 -3.97 6.39
CA PHE A 402 7.83 -4.97 5.47
C PHE A 402 7.28 -4.34 4.20
N PHE A 403 6.89 -3.08 4.28
CA PHE A 403 6.43 -2.31 3.14
C PHE A 403 7.53 -1.32 2.76
N PHE A 404 7.91 -1.27 1.49
CA PHE A 404 9.01 -0.44 0.97
C PHE A 404 8.75 1.09 1.01
N GLN A 405 8.04 1.59 1.99
CA GLN A 405 7.68 3.02 2.15
C GLN A 405 8.78 3.86 2.81
N GLY A 406 10.03 3.61 2.46
CA GLY A 406 11.18 4.28 3.06
C GLY A 406 11.67 3.58 4.32
N ALA A 407 12.96 3.73 4.59
CA ALA A 407 13.61 3.17 5.76
C ALA A 407 13.67 4.19 6.90
N ILE A 408 13.79 5.48 6.55
CA ILE A 408 13.96 6.56 7.51
C ILE A 408 12.61 6.95 8.14
N VAL A 409 12.49 6.68 9.43
CA VAL A 409 11.33 7.08 10.24
C VAL A 409 11.44 8.53 10.69
N ALA A 410 12.63 8.97 11.13
CA ALA A 410 12.87 10.36 11.51
C ALA A 410 14.35 10.76 11.33
N LEU A 411 14.57 12.05 11.13
CA LEU A 411 15.90 12.65 11.02
C LEU A 411 16.03 13.79 12.03
N ASP A 412 16.84 13.58 13.06
CA ASP A 412 17.22 14.62 14.00
C ASP A 412 18.57 15.21 13.59
N THR A 413 18.53 16.19 12.70
CA THR A 413 19.73 16.88 12.20
C THR A 413 20.42 17.76 13.25
N THR A 414 19.73 18.09 14.35
CA THR A 414 20.27 18.91 15.44
C THR A 414 21.17 18.07 16.34
N ALA A 415 20.68 16.92 16.79
CA ALA A 415 21.45 15.98 17.60
C ALA A 415 22.28 14.99 16.76
N GLY A 416 22.13 14.99 15.42
CA GLY A 416 22.90 14.15 14.49
C GLY A 416 22.50 12.67 14.51
N TRP A 417 21.20 12.37 14.67
CA TRP A 417 20.68 11.00 14.64
C TRP A 417 19.70 10.78 13.49
N VAL A 418 19.71 9.57 12.96
CA VAL A 418 18.67 9.05 12.09
C VAL A 418 17.99 7.86 12.77
N TYR A 419 16.66 7.87 12.77
CA TYR A 419 15.82 6.77 13.21
C TYR A 419 15.32 6.02 11.97
N TYR A 420 15.39 4.69 12.01
CA TYR A 420 15.03 3.86 10.85
C TYR A 420 14.47 2.49 11.30
N SER A 421 13.66 1.89 10.46
CA SER A 421 13.19 0.52 10.65
C SER A 421 14.24 -0.47 10.15
N ALA A 422 14.39 -1.60 10.84
CA ALA A 422 15.27 -2.69 10.41
C ALA A 422 14.92 -4.02 11.07
N SER A 423 15.44 -5.12 10.51
CA SER A 423 15.18 -6.50 10.93
C SER A 423 16.48 -7.32 11.02
N PRO A 424 17.49 -6.91 11.84
CA PRO A 424 18.82 -7.57 11.84
C PRO A 424 18.80 -9.01 12.28
N ASP A 425 17.94 -9.37 13.24
CA ASP A 425 17.96 -10.68 13.91
C ASP A 425 16.93 -11.65 13.31
N ASP A 426 15.84 -11.14 12.78
CA ASP A 426 14.70 -11.93 12.30
C ASP A 426 13.96 -11.19 11.18
N ALA A 427 14.04 -11.73 9.97
CA ALA A 427 13.42 -11.15 8.78
C ALA A 427 11.87 -11.10 8.84
N THR A 428 11.25 -11.82 9.78
CA THR A 428 9.80 -11.84 9.97
C THR A 428 9.27 -10.74 10.89
N ARG A 429 10.16 -9.88 11.42
CA ARG A 429 9.89 -8.84 12.42
C ARG A 429 10.45 -7.49 12.00
N THR A 430 9.92 -6.41 12.55
CA THR A 430 10.41 -5.05 12.26
C THR A 430 10.57 -4.26 13.55
N PHE A 431 11.71 -3.59 13.70
CA PHE A 431 12.07 -2.84 14.90
C PHE A 431 12.61 -1.45 14.56
N LEU A 432 12.49 -0.49 15.49
CA LEU A 432 13.10 0.83 15.39
C LEU A 432 14.53 0.81 15.89
N TYR A 433 15.42 1.34 15.08
CA TYR A 433 16.82 1.61 15.40
C TYR A 433 17.14 3.08 15.21
N ARG A 434 18.27 3.52 15.76
CA ARG A 434 18.90 4.79 15.39
C ARG A 434 20.39 4.64 15.21
N SER A 435 20.95 5.51 14.35
CA SER A 435 22.38 5.59 14.11
C SER A 435 22.86 7.05 14.05
N ARG A 436 24.15 7.28 14.29
CA ARG A 436 24.77 8.57 14.06
C ARG A 436 24.90 8.86 12.57
N LEU A 437 24.56 10.08 12.17
CA LEU A 437 24.71 10.54 10.78
C LEU A 437 26.17 10.81 10.40
N SER A 438 27.04 11.03 11.37
CA SER A 438 28.46 11.30 11.20
C SER A 438 29.25 10.91 12.43
N GLY A 439 30.58 10.76 12.29
CA GLY A 439 31.48 10.31 13.35
C GLY A 439 31.50 8.78 13.50
N PRO A 440 31.96 8.26 14.65
CA PRO A 440 31.98 6.83 14.89
C PRO A 440 30.59 6.24 14.79
N THR A 441 30.45 5.19 14.00
CA THR A 441 29.15 4.51 13.80
C THR A 441 28.66 3.93 15.11
N ARG A 442 27.43 4.27 15.49
CA ARG A 442 26.75 3.74 16.65
C ARG A 442 25.35 3.35 16.27
N VAL A 443 25.08 2.05 16.27
CA VAL A 443 23.75 1.49 15.99
C VAL A 443 23.10 1.16 17.33
N GLU A 444 21.93 1.67 17.59
CA GLU A 444 21.15 1.44 18.82
C GLU A 444 19.74 0.95 18.48
N ARG A 445 19.34 -0.17 19.03
CA ARG A 445 17.95 -0.61 19.00
C ARG A 445 17.15 0.23 19.99
N ILE A 446 16.03 0.80 19.53
CA ILE A 446 15.11 1.61 20.34
C ILE A 446 13.93 0.76 20.82
N THR A 447 13.38 -0.06 19.95
CA THR A 447 12.31 -1.01 20.33
C THR A 447 12.83 -1.98 21.41
N PRO A 448 12.09 -2.19 22.52
CA PRO A 448 12.48 -3.11 23.58
C PRO A 448 12.72 -4.54 23.08
N ALA A 449 13.76 -5.20 23.62
CA ALA A 449 14.14 -6.53 23.18
C ALA A 449 13.09 -7.62 23.54
N ASN A 450 12.30 -7.38 24.58
CA ASN A 450 11.25 -8.29 25.05
C ASN A 450 9.89 -8.12 24.34
N GLN A 451 9.82 -7.29 23.29
CA GLN A 451 8.63 -7.14 22.45
C GLN A 451 8.94 -7.66 21.04
N PRO A 452 8.78 -8.98 20.76
CA PRO A 452 8.88 -9.53 19.42
C PRO A 452 7.62 -9.16 18.61
N GLY A 453 7.74 -9.06 17.28
CA GLY A 453 6.63 -8.73 16.40
C GLY A 453 6.94 -7.59 15.46
N SER A 454 5.92 -6.90 15.02
CA SER A 454 6.01 -5.78 14.07
C SER A 454 5.70 -4.47 14.76
N HIS A 455 6.55 -3.50 14.49
CA HIS A 455 6.52 -2.17 15.10
C HIS A 455 6.52 -1.10 14.02
N ASP A 456 5.60 -0.15 14.14
CA ASP A 456 5.52 1.05 13.31
C ASP A 456 5.57 2.30 14.18
N TYR A 457 6.17 3.38 13.64
CA TYR A 457 6.38 4.61 14.40
C TYR A 457 6.07 5.84 13.57
N SER A 458 5.27 6.75 14.13
CA SER A 458 5.13 8.12 13.66
C SER A 458 5.83 9.05 14.67
N VAL A 459 7.00 9.55 14.31
CA VAL A 459 7.88 10.30 15.21
C VAL A 459 7.60 11.80 15.10
N ALA A 460 7.58 12.49 16.25
CA ALA A 460 7.44 13.94 16.31
C ALA A 460 8.67 14.66 15.70
N PRO A 461 8.52 15.92 15.21
CA PRO A 461 9.60 16.62 14.51
C PRO A 461 10.94 16.73 15.27
N GLY A 462 10.90 16.85 16.61
CA GLY A 462 12.09 16.89 17.48
C GLY A 462 12.61 15.52 17.91
N ALA A 463 11.99 14.43 17.47
CA ALA A 463 12.34 13.05 17.80
C ALA A 463 12.38 12.72 19.31
N HIS A 464 11.59 13.45 20.15
CA HIS A 464 11.41 13.15 21.56
C HIS A 464 10.20 12.26 21.85
N TRP A 465 9.25 12.21 20.93
CA TRP A 465 7.98 11.49 21.05
C TRP A 465 7.67 10.71 19.78
N ALA A 466 6.94 9.62 19.96
CA ALA A 466 6.39 8.88 18.83
C ALA A 466 5.04 8.25 19.17
N PHE A 467 4.18 8.13 18.17
CA PHE A 467 3.13 7.12 18.17
C PHE A 467 3.80 5.80 17.75
N HIS A 468 3.64 4.81 18.59
CA HIS A 468 4.18 3.46 18.38
C HIS A 468 3.01 2.50 18.23
N THR A 469 2.91 1.82 17.10
CA THR A 469 1.94 0.76 16.88
C THR A 469 2.64 -0.58 16.86
N TYR A 470 2.20 -1.49 17.71
CA TYR A 470 2.75 -2.83 17.89
C TYR A 470 1.69 -3.90 17.63
N SER A 471 2.05 -4.94 16.90
CA SER A 471 1.29 -6.18 16.77
C SER A 471 2.21 -7.38 16.62
N SER A 472 1.65 -8.59 16.78
CA SER A 472 2.34 -9.83 16.43
C SER A 472 1.35 -10.84 15.85
N PHE A 473 1.82 -11.98 15.40
CA PHE A 473 1.00 -13.00 14.78
C PHE A 473 -0.13 -13.46 15.72
N GLY A 474 -1.38 -13.21 15.31
CA GLY A 474 -2.57 -13.50 16.11
C GLY A 474 -2.82 -12.56 17.30
N VAL A 475 -2.11 -11.46 17.40
CA VAL A 475 -2.28 -10.43 18.44
C VAL A 475 -2.64 -9.09 17.80
N PRO A 476 -3.87 -8.59 18.01
CA PRO A 476 -4.32 -7.31 17.46
C PRO A 476 -3.46 -6.14 17.91
N PRO A 477 -3.40 -5.05 17.10
CA PRO A 477 -2.51 -3.92 17.33
C PRO A 477 -2.85 -3.13 18.59
N VAL A 478 -1.81 -2.55 19.19
CA VAL A 478 -1.90 -1.54 20.25
C VAL A 478 -1.14 -0.32 19.76
N THR A 479 -1.73 0.88 19.93
CA THR A 479 -1.03 2.14 19.67
C THR A 479 -0.77 2.88 20.97
N GLU A 480 0.48 3.27 21.18
CA GLU A 480 0.98 3.91 22.39
C GLU A 480 1.69 5.23 22.05
N LEU A 481 1.65 6.16 22.97
CA LEU A 481 2.53 7.31 22.98
C LEU A 481 3.79 6.95 23.76
N VAL A 482 4.93 7.00 23.11
CA VAL A 482 6.23 6.67 23.70
C VAL A 482 7.17 7.87 23.69
N ARG A 483 8.05 7.94 24.71
CA ARG A 483 9.16 8.89 24.75
C ARG A 483 10.40 8.26 24.10
N LEU A 484 11.05 9.01 23.23
CA LEU A 484 12.31 8.60 22.60
C LEU A 484 13.52 9.29 23.24
N PRO A 485 14.71 8.65 23.25
CA PRO A 485 14.98 7.30 22.76
C PRO A 485 14.72 6.18 23.78
N SER A 486 14.23 6.48 24.98
CA SER A 486 14.08 5.50 26.05
C SER A 486 13.01 4.46 25.80
N HIS A 487 12.14 4.68 24.83
CA HIS A 487 10.93 3.88 24.53
C HIS A 487 9.98 3.73 25.72
N GLN A 488 9.99 4.71 26.64
CA GLN A 488 9.08 4.71 27.78
C GLN A 488 7.65 4.94 27.29
N VAL A 489 6.76 3.99 27.54
CA VAL A 489 5.32 4.15 27.30
C VAL A 489 4.76 5.17 28.28
N VAL A 490 4.17 6.23 27.75
CA VAL A 490 3.57 7.32 28.54
C VAL A 490 2.05 7.16 28.60
N ARG A 491 1.45 6.68 27.52
CA ARG A 491 0.01 6.48 27.42
C ARG A 491 -0.34 5.49 26.32
N THR A 492 -1.31 4.63 26.59
CA THR A 492 -1.99 3.84 25.55
C THR A 492 -3.03 4.73 24.88
N LEU A 493 -2.99 4.80 23.56
CA LEU A 493 -3.88 5.64 22.73
C LEU A 493 -5.02 4.83 22.13
N GLN A 494 -4.74 3.59 21.72
CA GLN A 494 -5.72 2.62 21.26
C GLN A 494 -5.23 1.21 21.62
N ASP A 495 -6.00 0.49 22.43
CA ASP A 495 -5.60 -0.84 22.92
C ASP A 495 -6.32 -2.00 22.24
N ASN A 496 -7.35 -1.71 21.43
CA ASN A 496 -8.19 -2.73 20.80
C ASN A 496 -8.71 -3.78 21.82
N SER A 497 -9.00 -3.37 23.06
CA SER A 497 -9.35 -4.27 24.17
C SER A 497 -10.53 -5.17 23.84
N THR A 498 -11.56 -4.65 23.18
CA THR A 498 -12.73 -5.41 22.73
C THR A 498 -12.33 -6.48 21.71
N LEU A 499 -11.58 -6.12 20.67
CA LEU A 499 -11.09 -7.04 19.67
C LEU A 499 -10.16 -8.08 20.29
N ARG A 500 -9.25 -7.68 21.15
CA ARG A 500 -8.33 -8.58 21.85
C ARG A 500 -9.07 -9.60 22.74
N ALA A 501 -10.10 -9.15 23.46
CA ALA A 501 -10.94 -10.06 24.25
C ALA A 501 -11.67 -11.08 23.38
N ARG A 502 -12.24 -10.64 22.23
CA ARG A 502 -12.91 -11.54 21.26
C ARG A 502 -11.93 -12.53 20.62
N VAL A 503 -10.73 -12.08 20.27
CA VAL A 503 -9.68 -12.95 19.70
C VAL A 503 -9.14 -13.92 20.75
N ALA A 504 -9.06 -13.52 22.02
CA ALA A 504 -8.53 -14.35 23.09
C ALA A 504 -9.38 -15.61 23.38
N VAL A 505 -10.70 -15.53 23.18
CA VAL A 505 -11.62 -16.68 23.43
C VAL A 505 -11.74 -17.64 22.25
N LEU A 506 -11.17 -17.30 21.09
CA LEU A 506 -11.24 -18.16 19.91
C LEU A 506 -10.49 -19.49 20.14
N LYS A 507 -11.07 -20.60 19.69
CA LYS A 507 -10.37 -21.88 19.66
C LYS A 507 -9.18 -21.81 18.71
N ARG A 508 -7.97 -21.98 19.26
CA ARG A 508 -6.72 -21.92 18.50
C ARG A 508 -5.85 -23.14 18.84
N GLY A 509 -5.26 -23.71 17.80
CA GLY A 509 -4.15 -24.64 17.94
C GLY A 509 -2.80 -23.92 18.03
N PRO A 510 -1.72 -24.67 18.21
CA PRO A 510 -0.37 -24.10 18.16
C PRO A 510 -0.09 -23.44 16.80
N SER A 511 0.61 -22.29 16.85
CA SER A 511 1.20 -21.66 15.68
C SER A 511 2.70 -21.58 15.85
N LYS A 512 3.47 -21.75 14.79
CA LYS A 512 4.93 -21.68 14.85
C LYS A 512 5.53 -21.05 13.62
N PHE A 513 6.61 -20.29 13.84
CA PHE A 513 7.56 -19.88 12.80
C PHE A 513 8.68 -20.90 12.74
N PHE A 514 9.14 -21.23 11.55
CA PHE A 514 10.21 -22.20 11.33
C PHE A 514 10.86 -21.98 9.98
N ARG A 515 11.90 -22.74 9.67
CA ARG A 515 12.59 -22.65 8.39
C ARG A 515 12.52 -23.97 7.65
N VAL A 516 12.43 -23.89 6.31
CA VAL A 516 12.30 -25.02 5.41
C VAL A 516 13.44 -24.99 4.40
N ALA A 517 14.15 -26.10 4.25
CA ALA A 517 15.19 -26.22 3.24
C ALA A 517 14.58 -26.32 1.82
N VAL A 518 15.06 -25.49 0.90
CA VAL A 518 14.65 -25.49 -0.51
C VAL A 518 15.77 -25.94 -1.46
N GLY A 519 16.86 -26.47 -0.92
CA GLY A 519 18.04 -26.90 -1.64
C GLY A 519 19.14 -25.84 -1.73
N GLY A 520 20.34 -26.22 -2.21
CA GLY A 520 21.47 -25.30 -2.38
C GLY A 520 21.92 -24.61 -1.08
N ASN A 521 21.84 -25.27 0.09
CA ASN A 521 22.08 -24.69 1.41
C ASN A 521 21.21 -23.47 1.75
N THR A 522 20.02 -23.38 1.17
CA THR A 522 19.08 -22.28 1.42
C THR A 522 17.90 -22.76 2.23
N ASP A 523 17.67 -22.10 3.37
CA ASP A 523 16.46 -22.23 4.15
C ASP A 523 15.61 -20.97 3.97
N VAL A 524 14.31 -21.16 3.85
CA VAL A 524 13.30 -20.11 3.71
C VAL A 524 12.42 -20.04 4.95
N ASP A 525 11.92 -18.86 5.27
CA ASP A 525 11.02 -18.67 6.41
C ASP A 525 9.63 -19.20 6.08
N ALA A 526 8.96 -19.69 7.12
CA ALA A 526 7.61 -20.24 7.07
C ALA A 526 6.87 -19.99 8.39
N TRP A 527 5.56 -19.89 8.33
CA TRP A 527 4.72 -20.10 9.51
C TRP A 527 3.67 -21.19 9.24
N MET A 528 3.21 -21.81 10.32
CA MET A 528 2.19 -22.86 10.30
C MET A 528 1.22 -22.65 11.45
N MET A 529 -0.08 -22.76 11.16
CA MET A 529 -1.20 -22.81 12.11
C MET A 529 -1.76 -24.23 12.14
N LEU A 530 -1.81 -24.83 13.32
CA LEU A 530 -2.34 -26.19 13.52
C LEU A 530 -3.81 -26.15 14.01
N PRO A 531 -4.59 -27.20 13.77
CA PRO A 531 -5.95 -27.31 14.33
C PRO A 531 -5.98 -27.22 15.87
N PRO A 532 -7.08 -26.70 16.47
CA PRO A 532 -7.21 -26.64 17.93
C PRO A 532 -7.07 -27.99 18.65
N SER A 533 -7.53 -29.07 18.01
CA SER A 533 -7.42 -30.46 18.51
C SER A 533 -6.31 -31.23 17.81
N PHE A 534 -5.17 -30.57 17.57
CA PHE A 534 -4.05 -31.18 16.85
C PHE A 534 -3.50 -32.40 17.61
N ASP A 535 -3.37 -33.52 16.90
CA ASP A 535 -2.82 -34.79 17.34
C ASP A 535 -1.77 -35.24 16.33
N SER A 536 -0.52 -35.25 16.70
CA SER A 536 0.62 -35.59 15.83
C SER A 536 0.62 -37.02 15.28
N THR A 537 -0.25 -37.88 15.78
CA THR A 537 -0.45 -39.26 15.29
C THR A 537 -1.43 -39.33 14.12
N LYS A 538 -2.19 -38.28 13.88
CA LYS A 538 -3.16 -38.16 12.79
C LYS A 538 -2.57 -37.40 11.60
N LYS A 539 -3.17 -37.60 10.42
CA LYS A 539 -2.81 -36.86 9.21
C LYS A 539 -3.87 -35.82 8.87
N TYR A 540 -3.38 -34.60 8.57
CA TYR A 540 -4.22 -33.45 8.29
C TYR A 540 -4.03 -32.95 6.85
N PRO A 541 -5.11 -32.48 6.17
CA PRO A 541 -5.00 -31.73 4.93
C PRO A 541 -4.30 -30.41 5.19
N VAL A 542 -3.52 -29.92 4.21
CA VAL A 542 -2.74 -28.68 4.31
C VAL A 542 -3.17 -27.71 3.24
N LEU A 543 -3.44 -26.46 3.62
CA LEU A 543 -3.62 -25.34 2.72
C LEU A 543 -2.40 -24.41 2.79
N PHE A 544 -1.73 -24.21 1.66
CA PHE A 544 -0.65 -23.24 1.51
C PHE A 544 -1.23 -21.91 1.04
N TYR A 545 -0.89 -20.82 1.73
CA TYR A 545 -1.06 -19.46 1.26
C TYR A 545 0.23 -18.99 0.61
N VAL A 546 0.19 -18.42 -0.59
CA VAL A 546 1.39 -17.98 -1.30
C VAL A 546 1.22 -16.58 -1.90
N TYR A 547 2.31 -15.81 -1.94
CA TYR A 547 2.44 -14.66 -2.82
C TYR A 547 3.55 -14.93 -3.86
N GLY A 548 4.79 -15.06 -3.45
CA GLY A 548 5.88 -15.63 -4.25
C GLY A 548 6.60 -14.68 -5.20
N GLU A 549 6.10 -13.46 -5.40
CA GLU A 549 6.68 -12.44 -6.28
C GLU A 549 7.41 -11.33 -5.51
N PRO A 550 8.24 -10.48 -6.18
CA PRO A 550 9.08 -9.47 -5.51
C PRO A 550 8.33 -8.38 -4.74
N ALA A 551 7.04 -8.19 -5.00
CA ALA A 551 6.28 -7.09 -4.43
C ALA A 551 5.91 -7.28 -2.94
N ASP A 552 5.83 -8.52 -2.44
CA ASP A 552 5.44 -8.76 -1.05
C ASP A 552 6.11 -10.01 -0.47
N MET A 553 5.91 -10.21 0.84
CA MET A 553 6.26 -11.40 1.61
C MET A 553 5.06 -11.83 2.46
N THR A 554 4.94 -13.12 2.76
CA THR A 554 3.79 -13.67 3.50
C THR A 554 4.15 -14.12 4.92
N VAL A 555 5.43 -14.28 5.22
CA VAL A 555 5.90 -14.70 6.53
C VAL A 555 6.22 -13.49 7.39
N LYS A 556 5.21 -12.97 8.10
CA LYS A 556 5.29 -11.78 8.96
C LYS A 556 4.80 -12.09 10.36
N ASP A 557 5.55 -11.68 11.39
CA ASP A 557 5.10 -11.69 12.78
C ASP A 557 4.29 -10.42 13.05
N ALA A 558 3.08 -10.38 12.47
CA ALA A 558 2.18 -9.23 12.51
C ALA A 558 0.71 -9.68 12.55
N TRP A 559 -0.19 -8.78 12.95
CA TRP A 559 -1.62 -8.96 12.85
C TRP A 559 -2.08 -8.74 11.40
N GLU A 560 -2.67 -9.75 10.77
CA GLU A 560 -3.16 -9.70 9.40
C GLU A 560 -4.71 -9.60 9.31
N GLY A 561 -5.36 -9.21 10.40
CA GLY A 561 -6.81 -8.91 10.40
C GLY A 561 -7.69 -10.09 9.96
N GLU A 562 -8.60 -9.79 9.04
CA GLU A 562 -9.58 -10.75 8.51
C GLU A 562 -8.91 -11.96 7.85
N LEU A 563 -7.74 -11.78 7.22
CA LEU A 563 -7.00 -12.88 6.60
C LEU A 563 -6.50 -13.89 7.64
N TYR A 564 -5.89 -13.40 8.75
CA TYR A 564 -5.52 -14.25 9.86
C TYR A 564 -6.72 -15.00 10.43
N LEU A 565 -7.85 -14.33 10.63
CA LEU A 565 -9.07 -14.92 11.17
C LEU A 565 -9.66 -15.97 10.22
N TRP A 566 -9.61 -15.75 8.92
CA TRP A 566 -10.05 -16.74 7.95
C TRP A 566 -9.12 -17.97 7.91
N HIS A 567 -7.83 -17.79 7.99
CA HIS A 567 -6.89 -18.90 8.16
C HIS A 567 -7.16 -19.67 9.46
N LEU A 568 -7.45 -18.96 10.55
CA LEU A 568 -7.83 -19.59 11.83
C LEU A 568 -9.16 -20.35 11.73
N LEU A 569 -10.15 -19.82 11.01
CA LEU A 569 -11.41 -20.54 10.71
C LEU A 569 -11.14 -21.90 10.04
N LEU A 570 -10.25 -21.91 9.04
CA LEU A 570 -9.89 -23.17 8.36
C LEU A 570 -9.19 -24.13 9.31
N THR A 571 -8.35 -23.65 10.24
CA THR A 571 -7.77 -24.55 11.25
C THR A 571 -8.82 -25.12 12.21
N GLN A 572 -9.87 -24.34 12.56
CA GLN A 572 -11.02 -24.85 13.34
C GLN A 572 -11.81 -25.93 12.58
N GLN A 573 -11.75 -25.93 11.25
CA GLN A 573 -12.32 -26.96 10.39
C GLN A 573 -11.43 -28.18 10.19
N GLY A 574 -10.22 -28.18 10.79
CA GLY A 574 -9.31 -29.33 10.77
C GLY A 574 -8.21 -29.27 9.72
N TYR A 575 -7.99 -28.12 9.07
CA TYR A 575 -6.87 -27.91 8.16
C TYR A 575 -5.62 -27.44 8.90
N ILE A 576 -4.46 -27.82 8.42
CA ILE A 576 -3.21 -27.08 8.67
C ILE A 576 -3.16 -25.95 7.64
N VAL A 577 -2.99 -24.70 8.09
CA VAL A 577 -2.78 -23.56 7.20
C VAL A 577 -1.37 -23.05 7.36
N MET A 578 -0.68 -22.77 6.25
CA MET A 578 0.71 -22.34 6.30
C MET A 578 1.10 -21.50 5.09
N THR A 579 2.23 -20.83 5.22
CA THR A 579 2.90 -20.13 4.13
C THR A 579 4.41 -20.33 4.20
N VAL A 580 5.05 -20.12 3.06
CA VAL A 580 6.51 -20.17 2.91
C VAL A 580 6.94 -18.99 2.05
N ASP A 581 7.95 -18.22 2.45
CA ASP A 581 8.56 -17.19 1.62
C ASP A 581 9.73 -17.75 0.83
N ASN A 582 9.53 -17.90 -0.48
CA ASN A 582 10.58 -18.32 -1.39
C ASN A 582 11.63 -17.22 -1.61
N ARG A 583 12.76 -17.56 -2.20
CA ARG A 583 13.73 -16.57 -2.68
C ARG A 583 13.09 -15.65 -3.70
N GLY A 584 13.49 -14.38 -3.69
CA GLY A 584 12.97 -13.35 -4.58
C GLY A 584 11.78 -12.56 -4.02
N THR A 585 11.22 -12.94 -2.86
CA THR A 585 10.23 -12.12 -2.14
C THR A 585 10.88 -10.86 -1.56
N ALA A 586 10.03 -9.92 -1.12
CA ALA A 586 10.46 -8.65 -0.51
C ALA A 586 11.15 -8.80 0.86
N ALA A 587 11.33 -10.03 1.38
CA ALA A 587 11.92 -10.27 2.70
C ALA A 587 13.26 -9.55 2.87
N PRO A 588 13.55 -8.95 4.06
CA PRO A 588 14.76 -8.18 4.33
C PRO A 588 15.99 -9.09 4.54
N ARG A 589 16.36 -9.82 3.49
CA ARG A 589 17.43 -10.82 3.47
C ARG A 589 18.59 -10.46 2.53
N GLY A 590 18.73 -9.21 2.20
CA GLY A 590 19.80 -8.67 1.36
C GLY A 590 19.51 -8.74 -0.14
N ARG A 591 20.39 -8.10 -0.90
CA ARG A 591 20.29 -7.95 -2.35
C ARG A 591 20.23 -9.30 -3.08
N ALA A 592 21.09 -10.25 -2.71
CA ALA A 592 21.17 -11.55 -3.37
C ALA A 592 19.85 -12.36 -3.26
N TRP A 593 19.17 -12.24 -2.12
CA TRP A 593 17.86 -12.86 -1.91
C TRP A 593 16.80 -12.29 -2.83
N ARG A 594 16.66 -10.95 -2.85
CA ARG A 594 15.59 -10.30 -3.60
C ARG A 594 15.80 -10.40 -5.12
N LYS A 595 17.04 -10.28 -5.58
CA LYS A 595 17.33 -10.12 -7.02
C LYS A 595 17.59 -11.43 -7.79
N ILE A 596 17.51 -12.58 -7.12
CA ILE A 596 17.70 -13.89 -7.74
C ILE A 596 16.65 -14.19 -8.84
N VAL A 597 15.49 -13.55 -8.76
CA VAL A 597 14.37 -13.74 -9.70
C VAL A 597 14.47 -12.89 -10.95
N TYR A 598 15.52 -12.06 -11.09
CA TYR A 598 15.65 -11.19 -12.25
C TYR A 598 15.68 -11.98 -13.56
N GLY A 599 14.78 -11.63 -14.46
CA GLY A 599 14.57 -12.33 -15.72
C GLY A 599 13.76 -13.63 -15.61
N GLU A 600 13.40 -14.07 -14.39
CA GLU A 600 12.80 -15.38 -14.11
C GLU A 600 11.65 -15.36 -13.10
N VAL A 601 10.88 -14.26 -13.05
CA VAL A 601 9.65 -14.19 -12.21
C VAL A 601 8.73 -15.37 -12.54
N GLY A 602 8.20 -16.02 -11.49
CA GLY A 602 7.35 -17.22 -11.62
C GLY A 602 8.13 -18.53 -11.79
N VAL A 603 9.44 -18.50 -12.07
CA VAL A 603 10.28 -19.69 -12.23
C VAL A 603 10.93 -20.09 -10.90
N VAL A 604 11.76 -19.23 -10.33
CA VAL A 604 12.48 -19.49 -9.07
C VAL A 604 11.49 -19.68 -7.91
N SER A 605 10.49 -18.80 -7.82
CA SER A 605 9.46 -18.85 -6.77
C SER A 605 8.71 -20.18 -6.78
N SER A 606 8.20 -20.62 -7.92
CA SER A 606 7.46 -21.89 -8.02
C SER A 606 8.35 -23.10 -7.75
N ALA A 607 9.62 -23.05 -8.11
CA ALA A 607 10.56 -24.13 -7.80
C ALA A 607 10.79 -24.26 -6.27
N ASP A 608 11.10 -23.16 -5.58
CA ASP A 608 11.32 -23.13 -4.15
C ASP A 608 10.06 -23.59 -3.39
N GLN A 609 8.89 -23.05 -3.75
CA GLN A 609 7.61 -23.42 -3.14
C GLN A 609 7.30 -24.91 -3.29
N ALA A 610 7.54 -25.49 -4.48
CA ALA A 610 7.32 -26.91 -4.70
C ALA A 610 8.28 -27.81 -3.89
N VAL A 611 9.55 -27.40 -3.75
CA VAL A 611 10.51 -28.13 -2.89
C VAL A 611 10.09 -28.05 -1.43
N ALA A 612 9.72 -26.86 -0.95
CA ALA A 612 9.21 -26.67 0.41
C ALA A 612 7.96 -27.53 0.67
N ALA A 613 6.99 -27.53 -0.24
CA ALA A 613 5.77 -28.32 -0.10
C ALA A 613 6.05 -29.83 -0.06
N ARG A 614 6.98 -30.34 -0.90
CA ARG A 614 7.40 -31.76 -0.82
C ARG A 614 8.09 -32.09 0.50
N SER A 615 8.90 -31.18 1.04
CA SER A 615 9.55 -31.35 2.34
C SER A 615 8.51 -31.42 3.46
N ILE A 616 7.52 -30.52 3.46
CA ILE A 616 6.43 -30.45 4.40
C ILE A 616 5.52 -31.69 4.29
N GLY A 617 5.25 -32.16 3.07
CA GLY A 617 4.47 -33.37 2.81
C GLY A 617 5.05 -34.65 3.42
N ARG A 618 6.33 -34.66 3.85
CA ARG A 618 6.99 -35.77 4.55
C ARG A 618 6.79 -35.75 6.07
N MET A 619 6.23 -34.68 6.63
CA MET A 619 5.93 -34.61 8.05
C MET A 619 4.87 -35.66 8.41
N SER A 620 5.05 -36.40 9.55
CA SER A 620 4.19 -37.52 9.93
C SER A 620 2.71 -37.18 10.01
N TYR A 621 2.39 -35.96 10.39
CA TYR A 621 1.03 -35.46 10.57
C TYR A 621 0.46 -34.75 9.31
N VAL A 622 1.19 -34.70 8.21
CA VAL A 622 0.70 -34.11 6.95
C VAL A 622 0.15 -35.22 6.04
N ASP A 623 -1.05 -34.99 5.51
CA ASP A 623 -1.58 -35.79 4.42
C ASP A 623 -1.13 -35.21 3.08
N SER A 624 -0.06 -35.76 2.55
CA SER A 624 0.49 -35.33 1.26
C SER A 624 -0.43 -35.54 0.05
N THR A 625 -1.51 -36.31 0.21
CA THR A 625 -2.52 -36.48 -0.85
C THR A 625 -3.61 -35.41 -0.84
N ARG A 626 -3.65 -34.59 0.23
CA ARG A 626 -4.61 -33.50 0.44
C ARG A 626 -3.91 -32.18 0.74
N MET A 627 -3.00 -31.76 -0.15
CA MET A 627 -2.37 -30.46 -0.13
C MET A 627 -3.02 -29.53 -1.14
N GLY A 628 -3.44 -28.34 -0.71
CA GLY A 628 -3.98 -27.29 -1.55
C GLY A 628 -3.11 -26.04 -1.49
N VAL A 629 -3.27 -25.16 -2.48
CA VAL A 629 -2.58 -23.86 -2.56
C VAL A 629 -3.54 -22.76 -2.98
N TRP A 630 -3.42 -21.59 -2.39
CA TRP A 630 -4.18 -20.43 -2.82
C TRP A 630 -3.34 -19.15 -2.75
N GLY A 631 -3.70 -18.19 -3.61
CA GLY A 631 -3.07 -16.89 -3.60
C GLY A 631 -3.80 -15.87 -4.46
N TRP A 632 -3.48 -14.60 -4.25
CA TRP A 632 -4.10 -13.45 -4.90
C TRP A 632 -3.04 -12.65 -5.66
N SER A 633 -3.38 -12.06 -6.84
CA SER A 633 -2.46 -11.27 -7.64
C SER A 633 -1.21 -12.08 -8.04
N GLY A 634 0.00 -11.64 -7.66
CA GLY A 634 1.23 -12.45 -7.76
C GLY A 634 1.11 -13.83 -7.12
N GLY A 635 0.36 -13.95 -6.02
CA GLY A 635 0.05 -15.24 -5.40
C GLY A 635 -0.86 -16.12 -6.24
N GLY A 636 -1.81 -15.52 -6.97
CA GLY A 636 -2.62 -16.21 -7.96
C GLY A 636 -1.77 -16.74 -9.12
N SER A 637 -0.84 -15.91 -9.60
CA SER A 637 0.16 -16.29 -10.62
C SER A 637 1.04 -17.43 -10.15
N THR A 638 1.54 -17.34 -8.91
CA THR A 638 2.35 -18.40 -8.28
C THR A 638 1.53 -19.68 -8.11
N THR A 639 0.27 -19.60 -7.69
CA THR A 639 -0.65 -20.75 -7.61
C THR A 639 -0.78 -21.46 -8.95
N LEU A 640 -1.06 -20.72 -10.04
CA LEU A 640 -1.13 -21.30 -11.39
C LEU A 640 0.19 -21.95 -11.79
N ASN A 641 1.34 -21.27 -11.57
CA ASN A 641 2.65 -21.84 -11.86
C ASN A 641 2.90 -23.14 -11.07
N LEU A 642 2.51 -23.21 -9.80
CA LEU A 642 2.66 -24.43 -8.98
C LEU A 642 1.82 -25.58 -9.51
N LEU A 643 0.56 -25.35 -9.83
CA LEU A 643 -0.34 -26.38 -10.35
C LEU A 643 0.08 -26.90 -11.74
N PHE A 644 0.67 -26.04 -12.57
CA PHE A 644 1.03 -26.40 -13.94
C PHE A 644 2.47 -26.93 -14.07
N ARG A 645 3.39 -26.54 -13.17
CA ARG A 645 4.80 -26.97 -13.21
C ARG A 645 5.10 -28.14 -12.29
N SER A 646 4.34 -28.28 -11.21
CA SER A 646 4.48 -29.36 -10.21
C SER A 646 3.13 -30.02 -9.96
N PRO A 647 2.48 -30.57 -10.99
CA PRO A 647 1.08 -31.05 -10.94
C PRO A 647 0.88 -32.26 -10.03
N GLU A 648 1.96 -32.84 -9.52
CA GLU A 648 1.93 -33.97 -8.55
C GLU A 648 1.92 -33.50 -7.09
N VAL A 649 2.16 -32.20 -6.82
CA VAL A 649 2.34 -31.70 -5.45
C VAL A 649 1.00 -31.33 -4.80
N TYR A 650 0.14 -30.67 -5.55
CA TYR A 650 -1.10 -30.12 -5.02
C TYR A 650 -2.31 -30.81 -5.62
N LYS A 651 -3.30 -31.11 -4.75
CA LYS A 651 -4.59 -31.70 -5.15
C LYS A 651 -5.55 -30.64 -5.70
N MET A 652 -5.48 -29.42 -5.16
CA MET A 652 -6.33 -28.31 -5.59
C MET A 652 -5.58 -26.96 -5.49
N GLY A 653 -6.08 -25.97 -6.24
CA GLY A 653 -5.63 -24.59 -6.10
C GLY A 653 -6.72 -23.56 -6.38
N ILE A 654 -6.56 -22.40 -5.73
CA ILE A 654 -7.40 -21.22 -5.95
C ILE A 654 -6.52 -20.06 -6.38
N ALA A 655 -6.70 -19.58 -7.61
CA ALA A 655 -5.99 -18.45 -8.17
C ALA A 655 -6.94 -17.24 -8.26
N VAL A 656 -6.70 -16.21 -7.43
CA VAL A 656 -7.49 -14.99 -7.42
C VAL A 656 -6.74 -13.90 -8.17
N ALA A 657 -7.38 -13.29 -9.17
CA ALA A 657 -6.85 -12.20 -10.00
C ALA A 657 -5.40 -12.46 -10.49
N PRO A 658 -5.10 -13.63 -11.12
CA PRO A 658 -3.74 -14.03 -11.47
C PRO A 658 -3.21 -13.32 -12.70
N VAL A 659 -1.91 -13.00 -12.74
CA VAL A 659 -1.17 -12.73 -13.99
C VAL A 659 -0.84 -14.07 -14.64
N SER A 660 -1.47 -14.37 -15.77
CA SER A 660 -1.26 -15.63 -16.50
C SER A 660 -0.23 -15.53 -17.61
N ASP A 661 -0.04 -14.34 -18.18
CA ASP A 661 1.00 -14.01 -19.16
C ASP A 661 1.73 -12.75 -18.70
N GLN A 662 3.01 -12.85 -18.45
CA GLN A 662 3.84 -11.77 -17.95
C GLN A 662 3.86 -10.53 -18.86
N ARG A 663 3.53 -10.68 -20.16
CA ARG A 663 3.43 -9.56 -21.12
C ARG A 663 2.16 -8.72 -20.94
N TYR A 664 1.17 -9.22 -20.20
CA TYR A 664 -0.10 -8.51 -20.00
C TYR A 664 -0.09 -7.58 -18.79
N TYR A 665 0.98 -7.59 -18.01
CA TYR A 665 1.17 -6.67 -16.92
C TYR A 665 1.92 -5.40 -17.38
N ASP A 666 2.05 -4.39 -16.52
CA ASP A 666 2.56 -3.08 -16.90
C ASP A 666 4.08 -3.02 -17.13
N THR A 667 4.53 -1.92 -17.74
CA THR A 667 5.93 -1.69 -18.08
C THR A 667 6.81 -1.53 -16.85
N ILE A 668 6.40 -0.73 -15.86
CA ILE A 668 7.28 -0.36 -14.74
C ILE A 668 7.56 -1.56 -13.84
N TYR A 669 6.53 -2.33 -13.47
CA TYR A 669 6.69 -3.54 -12.68
C TYR A 669 7.40 -4.63 -13.47
N GLN A 670 6.84 -4.99 -14.62
CA GLN A 670 7.26 -6.19 -15.31
C GLN A 670 8.66 -6.05 -15.91
N GLU A 671 8.98 -4.91 -16.52
CA GLU A 671 10.30 -4.67 -17.10
C GLU A 671 11.38 -4.49 -16.02
N ARG A 672 11.04 -4.01 -14.83
CA ARG A 672 11.95 -3.95 -13.67
C ARG A 672 12.51 -5.34 -13.35
N TYR A 673 11.64 -6.34 -13.28
CA TYR A 673 12.00 -7.67 -12.82
C TYR A 673 12.33 -8.65 -13.95
N MET A 674 11.87 -8.39 -15.17
CA MET A 674 12.03 -9.31 -16.32
C MET A 674 12.85 -8.74 -17.47
N GLY A 675 13.19 -7.43 -17.46
CA GLY A 675 13.71 -6.75 -18.64
C GLY A 675 12.67 -6.62 -19.74
N LEU A 676 13.09 -6.21 -20.93
CA LEU A 676 12.18 -6.04 -22.08
C LEU A 676 11.73 -7.40 -22.64
N PRO A 677 10.44 -7.58 -23.00
CA PRO A 677 9.94 -8.82 -23.60
C PRO A 677 10.64 -9.20 -24.90
N SER A 678 11.09 -8.20 -25.68
CA SER A 678 11.83 -8.42 -26.94
C SER A 678 13.25 -8.97 -26.72
N VAL A 679 13.83 -8.77 -25.53
CA VAL A 679 15.18 -9.23 -25.18
C VAL A 679 15.12 -10.54 -24.39
N ASN A 680 14.19 -10.65 -23.42
CA ASN A 680 14.03 -11.81 -22.55
C ASN A 680 12.81 -12.67 -22.94
N VAL A 681 12.65 -12.99 -24.22
CA VAL A 681 11.52 -13.77 -24.76
C VAL A 681 11.30 -15.08 -24.01
N ASP A 682 12.39 -15.80 -23.72
CA ASP A 682 12.31 -17.11 -23.04
C ASP A 682 11.93 -16.98 -21.57
N GLY A 683 12.45 -15.96 -20.84
CA GLY A 683 12.07 -15.68 -19.46
C GLY A 683 10.58 -15.35 -19.34
N TYR A 684 10.05 -14.49 -20.19
CA TYR A 684 8.62 -14.19 -20.26
C TYR A 684 7.78 -15.45 -20.52
N ARG A 685 8.18 -16.28 -21.48
CA ARG A 685 7.51 -17.55 -21.78
C ARG A 685 7.56 -18.51 -20.59
N ARG A 686 8.73 -18.70 -19.99
CA ARG A 686 8.92 -19.59 -18.82
C ARG A 686 8.23 -19.07 -17.58
N GLY A 687 8.17 -17.75 -17.34
CA GLY A 687 7.51 -17.13 -16.20
C GLY A 687 5.98 -17.14 -16.29
N SER A 688 5.41 -17.25 -17.49
CA SER A 688 3.97 -17.20 -17.74
C SER A 688 3.30 -18.55 -17.52
N PRO A 689 2.43 -18.71 -16.52
CA PRO A 689 1.76 -19.98 -16.24
C PRO A 689 0.92 -20.49 -17.43
N VAL A 690 0.34 -19.61 -18.23
CA VAL A 690 -0.45 -20.00 -19.43
C VAL A 690 0.30 -20.96 -20.35
N THR A 691 1.63 -20.86 -20.42
CA THR A 691 2.51 -21.74 -21.22
C THR A 691 2.39 -23.22 -20.82
N PHE A 692 2.07 -23.48 -19.57
CA PHE A 692 2.07 -24.82 -18.98
C PHE A 692 0.65 -25.32 -18.62
N ALA A 693 -0.40 -24.61 -18.97
CA ALA A 693 -1.80 -24.92 -18.64
C ALA A 693 -2.21 -26.36 -18.95
N LYS A 694 -1.67 -26.95 -20.05
CA LYS A 694 -1.92 -28.35 -20.44
C LYS A 694 -1.53 -29.39 -19.38
N ASN A 695 -0.65 -29.03 -18.44
CA ASN A 695 -0.16 -29.95 -17.41
C ASN A 695 -1.09 -30.01 -16.18
N LEU A 696 -2.16 -29.20 -16.10
CA LEU A 696 -3.09 -29.20 -14.97
C LEU A 696 -3.60 -30.62 -14.70
N LYS A 697 -3.47 -31.06 -13.43
CA LYS A 697 -4.04 -32.31 -12.90
C LYS A 697 -4.90 -32.08 -11.67
N ALA A 698 -4.69 -30.96 -10.98
CA ALA A 698 -5.39 -30.56 -9.76
C ALA A 698 -6.76 -29.95 -10.06
N ASP A 699 -7.64 -29.93 -9.07
CA ASP A 699 -8.85 -29.12 -9.12
C ASP A 699 -8.47 -27.64 -9.06
N LEU A 700 -8.97 -26.81 -9.98
CA LEU A 700 -8.62 -25.40 -10.09
C LEU A 700 -9.87 -24.52 -10.03
N LEU A 701 -9.85 -23.53 -9.13
CA LEU A 701 -10.78 -22.39 -9.13
C LEU A 701 -10.03 -21.12 -9.51
N ILE A 702 -10.52 -20.42 -10.55
CA ILE A 702 -10.04 -19.10 -10.95
C ILE A 702 -11.11 -18.07 -10.54
N VAL A 703 -10.68 -17.02 -9.85
CA VAL A 703 -11.57 -15.92 -9.43
C VAL A 703 -11.03 -14.60 -9.96
N HIS A 704 -11.89 -13.74 -10.54
CA HIS A 704 -11.46 -12.44 -11.05
C HIS A 704 -12.58 -11.39 -11.01
N GLY A 705 -12.23 -10.12 -10.82
CA GLY A 705 -13.13 -8.99 -11.02
C GLY A 705 -13.11 -8.53 -12.48
N SER A 706 -14.27 -8.37 -13.12
CA SER A 706 -14.28 -7.91 -14.53
C SER A 706 -13.92 -6.43 -14.70
N GLY A 707 -13.93 -5.65 -13.61
CA GLY A 707 -13.50 -4.26 -13.57
C GLY A 707 -12.08 -4.04 -13.05
N ASP A 708 -11.25 -5.11 -13.01
CA ASP A 708 -9.86 -5.05 -12.56
C ASP A 708 -9.02 -4.22 -13.54
N ASP A 709 -8.60 -3.03 -13.07
CA ASP A 709 -7.78 -2.09 -13.83
C ASP A 709 -6.27 -2.28 -13.61
N ASN A 710 -5.88 -3.23 -12.76
CA ASN A 710 -4.51 -3.60 -12.46
C ASN A 710 -4.10 -4.88 -13.18
N VAL A 711 -4.58 -6.03 -12.70
CA VAL A 711 -4.43 -7.30 -13.42
C VAL A 711 -5.67 -7.50 -14.28
N HIS A 712 -5.59 -7.08 -15.52
CA HIS A 712 -6.75 -7.13 -16.41
C HIS A 712 -7.34 -8.52 -16.54
N TYR A 713 -8.68 -8.62 -16.60
CA TYR A 713 -9.45 -9.86 -16.80
C TYR A 713 -8.98 -10.66 -18.00
N GLN A 714 -8.33 -10.02 -18.99
CA GLN A 714 -7.64 -10.66 -20.13
C GLN A 714 -6.70 -11.79 -19.68
N ASN A 715 -6.06 -11.66 -18.51
CA ASN A 715 -5.19 -12.73 -17.98
C ASN A 715 -5.98 -14.00 -17.68
N THR A 716 -7.17 -13.86 -17.09
CA THR A 716 -8.08 -15.01 -16.86
C THR A 716 -8.57 -15.60 -18.20
N GLU A 717 -8.99 -14.76 -19.13
CA GLU A 717 -9.44 -15.25 -20.46
C GLU A 717 -8.34 -16.04 -21.17
N ALA A 718 -7.09 -15.57 -21.10
CA ALA A 718 -5.96 -16.25 -21.74
C ALA A 718 -5.71 -17.64 -21.15
N VAL A 719 -5.69 -17.77 -19.82
CA VAL A 719 -5.47 -19.08 -19.18
C VAL A 719 -6.68 -20.00 -19.35
N VAL A 720 -7.88 -19.49 -19.29
CA VAL A 720 -9.13 -20.23 -19.57
C VAL A 720 -9.10 -20.79 -20.99
N ASN A 721 -8.77 -19.97 -21.96
CA ASN A 721 -8.67 -20.42 -23.36
C ASN A 721 -7.61 -21.53 -23.55
N ALA A 722 -6.46 -21.39 -22.85
CA ALA A 722 -5.41 -22.42 -22.90
C ALA A 722 -5.84 -23.75 -22.24
N LEU A 723 -6.60 -23.68 -21.14
CA LEU A 723 -7.16 -24.85 -20.45
C LEU A 723 -8.23 -25.55 -21.33
N ILE A 724 -9.12 -24.79 -21.97
CA ILE A 724 -10.11 -25.31 -22.92
C ILE A 724 -9.39 -26.01 -24.08
N ALA A 725 -8.41 -25.37 -24.69
CA ALA A 725 -7.64 -25.94 -25.79
C ALA A 725 -6.91 -27.24 -25.40
N ALA A 726 -6.54 -27.39 -24.12
CA ALA A 726 -5.92 -28.59 -23.57
C ALA A 726 -6.92 -29.62 -23.01
N ASN A 727 -8.24 -29.37 -23.13
CA ASN A 727 -9.32 -30.17 -22.55
C ASN A 727 -9.12 -30.42 -21.05
N LYS A 728 -8.82 -29.37 -20.29
CA LYS A 728 -8.63 -29.42 -18.84
C LYS A 728 -9.85 -28.81 -18.13
N PRO A 729 -10.54 -29.55 -17.26
CA PRO A 729 -11.64 -29.01 -16.49
C PRO A 729 -11.13 -28.05 -15.41
N PHE A 730 -11.92 -27.02 -15.12
CA PHE A 730 -11.66 -26.02 -14.06
C PHE A 730 -13.00 -25.37 -13.63
N ASN A 731 -12.95 -24.68 -12.49
CA ASN A 731 -14.04 -23.83 -12.02
C ASN A 731 -13.63 -22.36 -12.16
N MET A 732 -14.61 -21.49 -12.39
CA MET A 732 -14.39 -20.06 -12.50
C MET A 732 -15.50 -19.25 -11.84
N MET A 733 -15.13 -18.12 -11.20
CA MET A 733 -16.08 -17.12 -10.70
C MET A 733 -15.64 -15.73 -11.11
N VAL A 734 -16.51 -15.00 -11.80
CA VAL A 734 -16.31 -13.61 -12.19
C VAL A 734 -17.16 -12.70 -11.31
N TYR A 735 -16.54 -11.66 -10.76
CA TYR A 735 -17.24 -10.62 -10.00
C TYR A 735 -17.43 -9.39 -10.90
N PRO A 736 -18.67 -9.15 -11.38
CA PRO A 736 -18.95 -8.05 -12.32
C PRO A 736 -18.55 -6.71 -11.73
N ASN A 737 -17.81 -5.90 -12.52
CA ASN A 737 -17.33 -4.54 -12.20
C ASN A 737 -16.46 -4.39 -10.94
N ARG A 738 -16.14 -5.47 -10.20
CA ARG A 738 -15.23 -5.39 -9.07
C ARG A 738 -13.79 -5.20 -9.57
N THR A 739 -13.05 -4.36 -8.85
CA THR A 739 -11.65 -4.08 -9.15
C THR A 739 -10.73 -5.18 -8.59
N HIS A 740 -9.42 -4.92 -8.55
CA HIS A 740 -8.41 -5.90 -8.12
C HIS A 740 -8.61 -6.44 -6.70
N CYS A 741 -9.19 -5.65 -5.80
CA CYS A 741 -9.46 -6.10 -4.43
C CYS A 741 -10.69 -7.02 -4.31
N ILE A 742 -11.58 -7.09 -5.29
CA ILE A 742 -12.86 -7.81 -5.24
C ILE A 742 -13.56 -7.59 -3.88
N CYS A 743 -13.60 -6.32 -3.45
CA CYS A 743 -14.06 -5.94 -2.11
C CYS A 743 -15.20 -4.89 -2.13
N GLU A 744 -15.54 -4.35 -3.29
CA GLU A 744 -16.55 -3.31 -3.42
C GLU A 744 -17.97 -3.87 -3.23
N GLY A 745 -18.77 -3.13 -2.44
CA GLY A 745 -20.14 -3.51 -2.09
C GLY A 745 -20.24 -4.28 -0.78
N GLU A 746 -21.41 -4.24 -0.15
CA GLU A 746 -21.62 -4.69 1.24
C GLU A 746 -21.38 -6.18 1.49
N THR A 747 -21.54 -7.03 0.47
CA THR A 747 -21.50 -8.49 0.64
C THR A 747 -20.43 -9.18 -0.22
N THR A 748 -19.62 -8.42 -0.97
CA THR A 748 -18.68 -9.02 -1.92
C THR A 748 -17.61 -9.86 -1.21
N SER A 749 -16.98 -9.34 -0.15
CA SER A 749 -15.99 -10.10 0.64
C SER A 749 -16.62 -11.34 1.28
N LEU A 750 -17.81 -11.21 1.87
CA LEU A 750 -18.55 -12.35 2.43
C LEU A 750 -18.77 -13.45 1.38
N HIS A 751 -19.30 -13.07 0.21
CA HIS A 751 -19.55 -14.03 -0.87
C HIS A 751 -18.26 -14.68 -1.36
N LEU A 752 -17.20 -13.90 -1.55
CA LEU A 752 -15.90 -14.40 -1.99
C LEU A 752 -15.36 -15.44 -1.02
N PHE A 753 -15.19 -15.08 0.26
CA PHE A 753 -14.61 -16.00 1.24
C PHE A 753 -15.51 -17.19 1.58
N THR A 754 -16.84 -17.06 1.41
CA THR A 754 -17.76 -18.21 1.44
C THR A 754 -17.49 -19.17 0.28
N LEU A 755 -17.32 -18.65 -0.94
CA LEU A 755 -16.98 -19.45 -2.12
C LEU A 755 -15.64 -20.17 -1.93
N LEU A 756 -14.59 -19.45 -1.49
CA LEU A 756 -13.26 -20.04 -1.27
C LEU A 756 -13.32 -21.13 -0.20
N THR A 757 -13.97 -20.88 0.94
CA THR A 757 -14.13 -21.85 2.03
C THR A 757 -14.87 -23.10 1.57
N ARG A 758 -15.96 -22.93 0.83
CA ARG A 758 -16.72 -24.06 0.26
C ARG A 758 -15.85 -24.88 -0.68
N TYR A 759 -15.13 -24.24 -1.61
CA TYR A 759 -14.28 -24.93 -2.57
C TYR A 759 -13.17 -25.74 -1.89
N ILE A 760 -12.53 -25.19 -0.84
CA ILE A 760 -11.53 -25.90 -0.04
C ILE A 760 -12.16 -27.14 0.62
N ASN A 761 -13.34 -26.99 1.22
CA ASN A 761 -14.04 -28.09 1.89
C ASN A 761 -14.48 -29.20 0.92
N GLU A 762 -14.87 -28.86 -0.30
CA GLU A 762 -15.28 -29.82 -1.32
C GLU A 762 -14.09 -30.65 -1.87
N HIS A 763 -12.89 -30.02 -1.99
CA HIS A 763 -11.76 -30.63 -2.72
C HIS A 763 -10.63 -31.15 -1.83
N LEU A 764 -10.52 -30.73 -0.57
CA LEU A 764 -9.48 -31.20 0.36
C LEU A 764 -9.98 -32.07 1.51
N ARG A 765 -11.25 -31.99 1.90
CA ARG A 765 -11.81 -32.86 2.93
C ARG A 765 -11.97 -34.28 2.41
N ALA A 766 -11.63 -35.31 3.21
CA ALA A 766 -12.08 -36.66 2.95
C ALA A 766 -13.60 -36.72 3.18
N HIS A 767 -14.32 -37.30 2.26
CA HIS A 767 -15.73 -37.63 2.38
C HIS A 767 -15.94 -38.71 3.43
#